data_872cb8aa74a3fd08317b7dac2e872058
#
_entry.id   872cb8aa74a3fd08317b7dac2e872058
#
_cell.length_a   1.000
_cell.length_b   1.000
_cell.length_c   1.000
_cell.angle_alpha   90.00
_cell.angle_beta   90.00
_cell.angle_gamma   90.00
#
_symmetry.space_group_name_H-M   'P 1'
#
loop_
_entity.id
_entity.type
_entity.pdbx_description
1 polymer ?
#
loop_
_entity_poly.entity_id
_entity_poly.type
_entity_poly.pdbx_seq_one_letter_code
_entity_poly.pdbx_strand_id
1 'polypeptide(L)'
;MIAALCGLLEWDNSLSRCCAVRALGKLXVSDAGVRXRLTXLXXDPDPDVRLDTAVILGDLXATEXVEXLIEXLXTDPEGEVRIEAARALSKLRTPEAVEALIRCVREDGLPQLDLSVDDLEFGDSLEVQGQALEALGCIGDRRATAPVIELLSNPEYDDLQESGFRVLSQLDDISAQSFLLGQLSNANNRLARRRAVQALAELAEATMAGELSTDIXTALINTLLDPEPTVRISAARALAVVDSPLVAVPLTLLLNDLDPEVRAQAAEILVGMRTPGVVDRLLQMLDGAESSLTMRIAGVLGXTGEPRXVPALTQMLTTNDESLRYQAVSALGXXALXGPEXELAAILTDQAVHANTRARAAAALGNIMSAARDGDWTTEVVALPXSQEAGKDDAQEGGPEPEQALKDAVFDAIDAVAFAALTAVVKIMAPATAAGFLVELLQNDPFPAGQEITPXALAGKSETGRPEEAATTMTGKQAATVPGSLQDLVGEHSAQTSTLAAILAGSEDGDQPVDKRESGAATRPVPPVHSIKVLAASLLGGLGDPGSTVVNALIESLNQGDQRLTREALLALGRIGDPAALEXVLCCLTADSEDTRLAAIDALAGLGGRDGSESAGKPLVTLLDDPQSLVRDCAVRALGAAGGPLAAQHLPRMLDDENRNVCRGAMAALTPTMASPELSERMVGNLFRFSAELRHDAAKAIKRLNDFDSTSRLLEILHDSDQEAVHWICIDALG
;
A
#
# COMPACT_ATOMS: atom_id res chain seq x y z
N MET A 1 -17.43 -26.94 24.77
CA MET A 1 -16.09 -26.36 24.52
C MET A 1 -15.61 -25.55 25.72
N ILE A 2 -16.25 -24.45 26.13
CA ILE A 2 -15.81 -23.60 27.29
C ILE A 2 -15.60 -24.43 28.56
N ALA A 3 -16.54 -25.33 28.92
CA ALA A 3 -16.43 -26.19 30.12
C ALA A 3 -15.21 -27.12 30.06
N ALA A 4 -14.89 -27.67 28.88
CA ALA A 4 -13.70 -28.50 28.67
C ALA A 4 -12.40 -27.70 28.85
N LEU A 5 -12.35 -26.48 28.24
CA LEU A 5 -11.21 -25.59 28.40
C LEU A 5 -11.00 -25.14 29.86
N CYS A 6 -12.11 -24.88 30.57
CA CYS A 6 -12.04 -24.59 32.03
C CYS A 6 -11.50 -25.74 32.83
N GLY A 7 -11.73 -27.00 32.43
CA GLY A 7 -11.13 -28.17 33.06
C GLY A 7 -9.61 -28.20 32.86
N LEU A 8 -9.12 -27.76 31.73
CA LEU A 8 -7.67 -27.72 31.43
C LEU A 8 -6.91 -26.65 32.23
N LEU A 9 -7.60 -25.64 32.78
CA LEU A 9 -6.97 -24.62 33.64
C LEU A 9 -6.40 -25.19 34.95
N GLU A 10 -6.85 -26.39 35.34
CA GLU A 10 -6.46 -27.04 36.58
C GLU A 10 -5.52 -28.24 36.37
N TRP A 11 -5.03 -28.44 35.12
CA TRP A 11 -4.12 -29.56 34.81
C TRP A 11 -2.73 -29.31 35.36
N ASP A 12 -2.03 -30.43 35.70
CA ASP A 12 -0.66 -30.39 36.21
C ASP A 12 0.33 -29.77 35.18
N ASN A 13 0.06 -29.97 33.91
CA ASN A 13 0.90 -29.49 32.81
C ASN A 13 0.66 -28.01 32.53
N SER A 14 1.70 -27.18 32.66
CA SER A 14 1.61 -25.71 32.46
C SER A 14 1.30 -25.34 31.04
N LEU A 15 1.85 -26.02 30.01
CA LEU A 15 1.57 -25.74 28.62
C LEU A 15 0.08 -25.92 28.29
N SER A 16 -0.55 -26.94 28.87
CA SER A 16 -2.02 -27.15 28.71
C SER A 16 -2.81 -26.00 29.35
N ARG A 17 -2.35 -25.50 30.51
CA ARG A 17 -2.98 -24.34 31.17
C ARG A 17 -2.83 -23.08 30.31
N CYS A 18 -1.62 -22.80 29.75
CA CYS A 18 -1.36 -21.70 28.83
C CYS A 18 -2.29 -21.77 27.61
N CYS A 19 -2.35 -22.92 26.96
CA CYS A 19 -3.21 -23.13 25.78
C CYS A 19 -4.69 -22.90 26.13
N ALA A 20 -5.14 -23.33 27.26
CA ALA A 20 -6.53 -23.13 27.73
C ALA A 20 -6.81 -21.64 27.99
N VAL A 21 -5.88 -20.91 28.62
CA VAL A 21 -5.96 -19.45 28.84
C VAL A 21 -6.09 -18.72 27.50
N ARG A 22 -5.19 -19.00 26.54
CA ARG A 22 -5.20 -18.39 25.22
C ARG A 22 -6.49 -18.69 24.46
N ALA A 23 -6.97 -19.94 24.51
CA ALA A 23 -8.21 -20.35 23.82
C ALA A 23 -9.44 -19.63 24.41
N LEU A 24 -9.53 -19.54 25.75
CA LEU A 24 -10.62 -18.81 26.42
C LEU A 24 -10.59 -17.31 26.08
N GLY A 25 -9.41 -16.73 25.98
CA GLY A 25 -9.22 -15.34 25.55
C GLY A 25 -9.73 -15.12 24.11
N LYS A 26 -9.34 -15.98 23.19
CA LYS A 26 -9.77 -15.92 21.77
C LYS A 26 -11.29 -16.07 21.62
N LEU A 27 -11.94 -16.79 22.52
CA LEU A 27 -13.40 -16.96 22.50
C LEU A 27 -14.18 -15.75 23.04
N UNK A 28 -13.36 -14.72 23.74
CA UNK A 28 -13.89 -13.61 24.20
C UNK A 28 -14.85 -13.86 25.24
N VAL A 29 -14.55 -14.71 26.02
CA VAL A 29 -15.48 -15.21 27.05
C VAL A 29 -15.85 -14.13 28.06
N SER A 30 -17.12 -13.78 28.06
CA SER A 30 -17.66 -12.74 28.96
C SER A 30 -18.17 -13.28 30.31
N ASP A 31 -18.17 -14.59 30.50
CA ASP A 31 -18.70 -15.24 31.71
C ASP A 31 -17.84 -14.89 32.93
N ALA A 32 -18.46 -14.35 33.97
CA ALA A 32 -17.80 -13.92 35.21
C ALA A 32 -17.15 -15.10 35.94
N GLY A 33 -17.75 -16.30 35.88
CA GLY A 33 -17.20 -17.51 36.47
C GLY A 33 -15.91 -17.97 35.80
N VAL A 34 -15.81 -17.82 34.50
CA VAL A 34 -14.59 -18.14 33.74
C VAL A 34 -13.50 -17.12 34.08
N ARG A 35 -13.84 -15.88 34.07
CA ARG A 35 -12.89 -14.80 34.45
C ARG A 35 -12.38 -14.97 35.90
N UNK A 36 -13.00 -15.41 36.65
CA UNK A 36 -12.61 -15.63 37.92
C UNK A 36 -11.66 -16.72 38.06
N ARG A 37 -11.90 -17.77 37.24
CA ARG A 37 -10.90 -18.82 37.18
C ARG A 37 -9.59 -18.38 36.56
N LEU A 38 -9.68 -17.60 35.53
CA LEU A 38 -8.50 -16.98 34.91
C LEU A 38 -7.75 -16.09 35.90
N THR A 39 -8.40 -15.30 36.68
CA THR A 39 -7.79 -14.46 37.73
C THR A 39 -7.01 -15.29 38.77
N UNK A 40 -7.35 -16.28 38.96
CA UNK A 40 -6.69 -17.08 39.87
C UNK A 40 -5.40 -17.54 39.42
N LEU A 41 -5.26 -17.74 38.07
CA LEU A 41 -3.97 -18.10 37.50
C LEU A 41 -2.88 -17.00 37.52
N UNK A 42 -3.24 -15.85 38.01
CA UNK A 42 -2.35 -14.88 38.30
C UNK A 42 -1.39 -15.30 39.29
N UNK A 43 -1.69 -16.34 40.00
CA UNK A 43 -0.90 -16.77 40.96
C UNK A 43 -0.34 -18.07 40.71
N ASP A 44 -0.23 -18.64 39.46
CA ASP A 44 0.29 -19.92 38.96
C ASP A 44 1.79 -20.04 39.22
N PRO A 45 2.27 -21.24 39.60
CA PRO A 45 3.70 -21.43 39.84
C PRO A 45 4.57 -21.23 38.58
N ASP A 46 3.99 -21.43 37.38
CA ASP A 46 4.67 -21.31 36.11
C ASP A 46 4.54 -19.87 35.56
N PRO A 47 5.65 -19.20 35.27
CA PRO A 47 5.61 -17.80 34.77
C PRO A 47 4.88 -17.63 33.44
N ASP A 48 4.97 -18.61 32.51
CA ASP A 48 4.30 -18.54 31.22
C ASP A 48 2.77 -18.50 31.38
N VAL A 49 2.23 -19.22 32.37
CA VAL A 49 0.79 -19.21 32.69
C VAL A 49 0.39 -17.84 33.27
N ARG A 50 1.22 -17.27 34.18
CA ARG A 50 0.96 -15.93 34.72
C ARG A 50 0.97 -14.86 33.62
N LEU A 51 1.97 -14.96 32.73
CA LEU A 51 2.12 -14.05 31.57
C LEU A 51 0.89 -14.11 30.67
N ASP A 52 0.53 -15.29 30.15
CA ASP A 52 -0.64 -15.50 29.30
C ASP A 52 -1.92 -14.99 29.96
N THR A 53 -2.05 -15.21 31.25
CA THR A 53 -3.21 -14.76 32.05
C THR A 53 -3.28 -13.24 32.08
N ALA A 54 -2.16 -12.54 32.31
CA ALA A 54 -2.10 -11.07 32.31
C ALA A 54 -2.52 -10.51 30.94
N VAL A 55 -1.99 -11.10 29.84
CA VAL A 55 -2.35 -10.72 28.46
C VAL A 55 -3.86 -10.83 28.26
N ILE A 56 -4.43 -12.00 28.59
CA ILE A 56 -5.83 -12.30 28.32
C ILE A 56 -6.78 -11.44 29.18
N LEU A 57 -6.44 -11.21 30.45
CA LEU A 57 -7.25 -10.32 31.31
C LEU A 57 -7.26 -8.88 30.79
N GLY A 58 -6.14 -8.42 30.27
CA GLY A 58 -6.06 -7.12 29.58
C GLY A 58 -6.95 -7.09 28.33
N ASP A 59 -6.89 -8.14 27.53
CA ASP A 59 -7.67 -8.26 26.27
C ASP A 59 -9.17 -8.37 26.51
N LEU A 60 -9.56 -9.00 27.61
CA LEU A 60 -10.97 -9.16 27.97
C LEU A 60 -11.57 -7.93 28.66
N UNK A 61 -10.65 -6.88 29.01
CA UNK A 61 -11.02 -5.79 29.64
C UNK A 61 -11.51 -6.04 30.96
N ALA A 62 -10.95 -6.93 31.62
CA ALA A 62 -11.36 -7.39 32.94
C ALA A 62 -11.00 -6.38 34.05
N THR A 63 -11.79 -5.37 34.21
CA THR A 63 -11.56 -4.28 35.19
C THR A 63 -11.54 -4.77 36.63
N GLU A 64 -12.18 -5.87 36.91
CA GLU A 64 -12.12 -6.58 38.21
C GLU A 64 -10.74 -7.16 38.53
N UNK A 65 -9.78 -7.18 37.72
CA UNK A 65 -8.61 -7.65 37.87
C UNK A 65 -7.54 -6.76 38.14
N VAL A 66 -7.91 -5.49 38.11
CA VAL A 66 -6.92 -4.38 38.22
C VAL A 66 -6.00 -4.59 39.43
N GLU A 67 -6.50 -4.88 40.60
CA GLU A 67 -5.72 -5.18 41.82
C GLU A 67 -4.75 -6.36 41.64
N UNK A 68 -5.03 -7.19 40.92
CA UNK A 68 -4.26 -8.26 40.69
C UNK A 68 -3.18 -8.05 39.79
N LEU A 69 -3.53 -7.26 38.78
CA LEU A 69 -2.49 -6.81 37.84
C LEU A 69 -1.50 -5.84 38.48
N ILE A 70 -1.94 -4.99 39.34
CA ILE A 70 -1.06 -4.10 40.15
C ILE A 70 -0.12 -4.91 41.02
N GLU A 71 -0.59 -5.94 41.65
CA GLU A 71 0.23 -6.88 42.43
C GLU A 71 1.28 -7.61 41.57
N UNK A 72 0.89 -8.08 40.55
CA UNK A 72 1.69 -8.61 39.61
C UNK A 72 2.72 -7.73 39.19
N LEU A 73 2.44 -6.56 38.77
CA LEU A 73 3.38 -5.51 38.39
C LEU A 73 4.43 -5.20 39.49
N UNK A 74 3.87 -5.28 40.48
CA UNK A 74 4.69 -4.80 41.49
C UNK A 74 5.53 -5.82 42.12
N THR A 75 5.18 -7.12 42.10
CA THR A 75 5.88 -8.10 42.94
C THR A 75 6.35 -9.35 42.21
N ASP A 76 5.96 -9.59 40.97
CA ASP A 76 6.34 -10.78 40.21
C ASP A 76 7.86 -10.84 40.04
N PRO A 77 8.50 -12.00 40.25
CA PRO A 77 9.94 -12.12 40.05
C PRO A 77 10.38 -12.02 38.57
N GLU A 78 9.48 -12.38 37.64
CA GLU A 78 9.79 -12.41 36.18
C GLU A 78 9.49 -11.06 35.54
N GLY A 79 10.48 -10.49 34.87
CA GLY A 79 10.36 -9.20 34.18
C GLY A 79 9.26 -9.22 33.10
N GLU A 80 9.19 -10.28 32.29
CA GLU A 80 8.18 -10.44 31.23
C GLU A 80 6.75 -10.41 31.78
N VAL A 81 6.50 -11.03 32.95
CA VAL A 81 5.18 -11.00 33.58
C VAL A 81 4.84 -9.57 34.04
N ARG A 82 5.80 -8.83 34.60
CA ARG A 82 5.62 -7.41 34.99
C ARG A 82 5.32 -6.53 33.78
N ILE A 83 6.01 -6.77 32.66
CA ILE A 83 5.78 -6.06 31.36
C ILE A 83 4.32 -6.28 30.91
N GLU A 84 3.86 -7.54 30.90
CA GLU A 84 2.49 -7.85 30.45
C GLU A 84 1.44 -7.32 31.42
N ALA A 85 1.73 -7.29 32.72
CA ALA A 85 0.85 -6.65 33.70
C ALA A 85 0.70 -5.15 33.44
N ALA A 86 1.82 -4.44 33.17
CA ALA A 86 1.79 -3.02 32.78
C ALA A 86 1.00 -2.81 31.49
N ARG A 87 1.20 -3.68 30.49
CA ARG A 87 0.47 -3.64 29.21
C ARG A 87 -1.02 -3.88 29.39
N ALA A 88 -1.41 -4.82 30.26
CA ALA A 88 -2.80 -5.07 30.61
C ALA A 88 -3.43 -3.84 31.27
N LEU A 89 -2.74 -3.23 32.23
CA LEU A 89 -3.20 -2.00 32.90
C LEU A 89 -3.35 -0.83 31.93
N SER A 90 -2.47 -0.74 30.93
CA SER A 90 -2.56 0.23 29.84
C SER A 90 -3.89 0.08 29.05
N LYS A 91 -4.26 -1.16 28.71
CA LYS A 91 -5.52 -1.48 28.00
C LYS A 91 -6.74 -1.13 28.86
N LEU A 92 -6.67 -1.39 30.18
CA LEU A 92 -7.77 -1.14 31.12
C LEU A 92 -7.96 0.35 31.42
N ARG A 93 -6.92 1.19 31.25
CA ARG A 93 -6.94 2.66 31.45
C ARG A 93 -7.49 3.10 32.81
N THR A 94 -7.17 2.36 33.87
CA THR A 94 -7.74 2.64 35.20
C THR A 94 -6.84 3.57 36.02
N PRO A 95 -7.40 4.67 36.60
CA PRO A 95 -6.62 5.61 37.42
C PRO A 95 -6.02 4.97 38.71
N GLU A 96 -6.57 3.87 39.15
CA GLU A 96 -6.08 3.10 40.30
C GLU A 96 -4.65 2.56 40.12
N ALA A 97 -4.25 2.30 38.86
CA ALA A 97 -2.93 1.80 38.51
C ALA A 97 -1.82 2.87 38.51
N VAL A 98 -2.19 4.15 38.47
CA VAL A 98 -1.24 5.28 38.24
C VAL A 98 -0.10 5.28 39.26
N GLU A 99 -0.43 5.15 40.54
CA GLU A 99 0.58 5.19 41.60
C GLU A 99 1.57 4.02 41.55
N ALA A 100 1.09 2.82 41.21
CA ALA A 100 1.93 1.64 41.03
C ALA A 100 2.85 1.81 39.79
N LEU A 101 2.31 2.32 38.70
CA LEU A 101 3.08 2.59 37.48
C LEU A 101 4.17 3.66 37.70
N ILE A 102 3.86 4.73 38.47
CA ILE A 102 4.85 5.78 38.86
C ILE A 102 5.97 5.15 39.65
N ARG A 103 5.65 4.26 40.60
CA ARG A 103 6.67 3.54 41.40
C ARG A 103 7.58 2.71 40.50
N CYS A 104 7.03 2.03 39.49
CA CYS A 104 7.82 1.28 38.50
C CYS A 104 8.75 2.19 37.70
N VAL A 105 8.27 3.35 37.26
CA VAL A 105 9.07 4.33 36.51
C VAL A 105 10.23 4.85 37.35
N ARG A 106 10.04 5.04 38.64
CA ARG A 106 11.07 5.50 39.61
C ARG A 106 11.94 4.39 40.18
N GLU A 107 11.65 3.13 39.90
CA GLU A 107 12.23 1.95 40.50
C GLU A 107 12.05 1.87 42.06
N ASP A 108 11.07 2.60 42.55
CA ASP A 108 10.79 2.65 43.99
C ASP A 108 10.08 1.35 44.49
N GLY A 109 10.81 0.53 45.23
CA GLY A 109 10.24 -0.65 45.87
C GLY A 109 10.02 -1.85 44.96
N LEU A 110 10.69 -1.90 43.80
CA LEU A 110 10.76 -3.11 43.01
C LEU A 110 11.56 -4.18 43.74
N PRO A 111 11.23 -5.47 43.59
CA PRO A 111 12.01 -6.52 44.20
C PRO A 111 13.47 -6.39 43.78
N GLN A 112 14.35 -6.15 44.75
CA GLN A 112 15.78 -6.33 44.51
C GLN A 112 16.00 -7.84 44.40
N LEU A 113 16.00 -8.34 43.18
CA LEU A 113 16.40 -9.69 42.90
C LEU A 113 17.81 -9.89 43.45
N ASP A 114 17.96 -10.88 44.31
CA ASP A 114 19.25 -11.27 44.89
C ASP A 114 20.05 -11.98 43.77
N LEU A 115 20.49 -11.17 42.81
CA LEU A 115 21.16 -11.65 41.63
C LEU A 115 22.62 -11.94 41.94
N SER A 116 22.97 -13.22 42.00
CA SER A 116 24.34 -13.65 41.86
C SER A 116 24.91 -13.09 40.56
N VAL A 117 26.07 -12.51 40.63
CA VAL A 117 26.71 -11.55 39.73
C VAL A 117 26.81 -11.95 38.23
N ASP A 118 26.42 -13.16 37.84
CA ASP A 118 26.68 -13.69 36.50
C ASP A 118 25.45 -13.71 35.55
N ASP A 119 24.25 -13.40 36.04
CA ASP A 119 23.01 -13.51 35.26
C ASP A 119 22.23 -12.16 35.18
N LEU A 120 22.94 -11.04 35.02
CA LEU A 120 22.32 -9.72 34.93
C LEU A 120 21.70 -9.50 33.54
N GLU A 121 20.44 -9.82 33.39
CA GLU A 121 19.63 -9.26 32.33
C GLU A 121 19.17 -7.84 32.72
N PHE A 122 20.05 -6.85 32.54
CA PHE A 122 19.74 -5.43 32.75
C PHE A 122 18.57 -4.93 31.85
N GLY A 123 18.23 -5.72 30.86
CA GLY A 123 17.17 -5.37 29.91
C GLY A 123 15.77 -5.31 30.52
N ASP A 124 15.48 -6.24 31.43
CA ASP A 124 14.11 -6.40 31.96
C ASP A 124 13.61 -5.16 32.72
N SER A 125 14.50 -4.51 33.52
CA SER A 125 14.11 -3.32 34.28
C SER A 125 13.73 -2.16 33.38
N LEU A 126 14.54 -1.86 32.36
CA LEU A 126 14.27 -0.80 31.40
C LEU A 126 12.99 -1.06 30.59
N GLU A 127 12.74 -2.34 30.24
CA GLU A 127 11.54 -2.71 29.48
C GLU A 127 10.27 -2.57 30.33
N VAL A 128 10.33 -2.96 31.62
CA VAL A 128 9.23 -2.73 32.58
C VAL A 128 8.95 -1.23 32.73
N GLN A 129 10.01 -0.41 32.91
CA GLN A 129 9.87 1.05 32.99
C GLN A 129 9.24 1.63 31.71
N GLY A 130 9.69 1.15 30.53
CA GLY A 130 9.15 1.58 29.23
C GLY A 130 7.66 1.27 29.11
N GLN A 131 7.26 0.06 29.49
CA GLN A 131 5.84 -0.33 29.47
C GLN A 131 5.00 0.43 30.52
N ALA A 132 5.57 0.69 31.68
CA ALA A 132 4.91 1.51 32.71
C ALA A 132 4.70 2.95 32.23
N LEU A 133 5.70 3.53 31.54
CA LEU A 133 5.57 4.85 30.90
C LEU A 133 4.43 4.85 29.88
N GLU A 134 4.41 3.88 28.97
CA GLU A 134 3.35 3.78 27.95
C GLU A 134 1.96 3.65 28.60
N ALA A 135 1.85 2.86 29.67
CA ALA A 135 0.61 2.72 30.43
C ALA A 135 0.16 4.07 31.02
N LEU A 136 1.09 4.84 31.60
CA LEU A 136 0.80 6.17 32.15
C LEU A 136 0.27 7.13 31.06
N GLY A 137 0.88 7.09 29.89
CA GLY A 137 0.42 7.88 28.72
C GLY A 137 -0.99 7.49 28.28
N CYS A 138 -1.27 6.20 28.17
CA CYS A 138 -2.60 5.69 27.78
C CYS A 138 -3.68 6.03 28.81
N ILE A 139 -3.35 6.07 30.11
CA ILE A 139 -4.26 6.47 31.18
C ILE A 139 -4.49 7.99 31.16
N GLY A 140 -3.45 8.77 30.87
CA GLY A 140 -3.55 10.23 30.71
C GLY A 140 -3.69 11.02 32.02
N ASP A 141 -3.26 10.46 33.15
CA ASP A 141 -3.42 11.12 34.46
C ASP A 141 -2.25 12.07 34.75
N ARG A 142 -2.57 13.33 35.08
CA ARG A 142 -1.59 14.40 35.32
C ARG A 142 -0.61 14.12 36.49
N ARG A 143 -0.94 13.19 37.36
CA ARG A 143 0.00 12.75 38.44
C ARG A 143 1.31 12.21 37.86
N ALA A 144 1.31 11.71 36.64
CA ALA A 144 2.49 11.17 35.94
C ALA A 144 3.45 12.26 35.44
N THR A 145 2.99 13.53 35.28
CA THR A 145 3.81 14.59 34.63
C THR A 145 5.14 14.82 35.32
N ALA A 146 5.14 15.07 36.62
CA ALA A 146 6.36 15.37 37.37
C ALA A 146 7.34 14.18 37.40
N PRO A 147 6.90 12.92 37.66
CA PRO A 147 7.79 11.76 37.57
C PRO A 147 8.42 11.55 36.18
N VAL A 148 7.66 11.76 35.11
CA VAL A 148 8.17 11.61 33.74
C VAL A 148 9.20 12.71 33.42
N ILE A 149 8.96 13.96 33.83
CA ILE A 149 9.94 15.06 33.66
C ILE A 149 11.23 14.74 34.45
N GLU A 150 11.10 14.22 35.66
CA GLU A 150 12.24 13.81 36.51
C GLU A 150 13.08 12.73 35.80
N LEU A 151 12.46 11.70 35.25
CA LEU A 151 13.11 10.66 34.46
C LEU A 151 13.83 11.25 33.23
N LEU A 152 13.15 12.11 32.46
CA LEU A 152 13.72 12.73 31.25
C LEU A 152 14.88 13.69 31.56
N SER A 153 14.97 14.17 32.80
CA SER A 153 16.07 15.05 33.24
C SER A 153 17.33 14.26 33.66
N ASN A 154 17.23 12.95 33.79
CA ASN A 154 18.34 12.08 34.18
C ASN A 154 18.96 11.41 32.94
N PRO A 155 20.26 11.69 32.63
CA PRO A 155 20.92 11.11 31.45
C PRO A 155 21.12 9.59 31.50
N GLU A 156 20.92 8.95 32.63
CA GLU A 156 21.01 7.48 32.75
C GLU A 156 19.89 6.76 31.99
N TYR A 157 18.75 7.43 31.77
CA TYR A 157 17.58 6.86 31.11
C TYR A 157 17.44 7.29 29.64
N ASP A 158 18.55 7.35 28.87
CA ASP A 158 18.51 7.76 27.45
C ASP A 158 17.62 6.84 26.60
N ASP A 159 17.56 5.55 26.92
CA ASP A 159 16.71 4.55 26.24
C ASP A 159 15.22 4.82 26.43
N LEU A 160 14.81 5.48 27.51
CA LEU A 160 13.42 5.79 27.81
C LEU A 160 12.99 7.20 27.34
N GLN A 161 13.92 7.97 26.79
CA GLN A 161 13.66 9.36 26.36
C GLN A 161 12.51 9.44 25.36
N GLU A 162 12.50 8.58 24.34
CA GLU A 162 11.48 8.59 23.29
C GLU A 162 10.07 8.33 23.86
N SER A 163 9.95 7.30 24.68
CA SER A 163 8.67 6.97 25.34
C SER A 163 8.23 8.09 26.30
N GLY A 164 9.16 8.64 27.10
CA GLY A 164 8.87 9.73 28.02
C GLY A 164 8.36 11.00 27.32
N PHE A 165 9.00 11.41 26.22
CA PHE A 165 8.53 12.57 25.44
C PHE A 165 7.14 12.35 24.88
N ARG A 166 6.87 11.15 24.33
CA ARG A 166 5.55 10.79 23.82
C ARG A 166 4.48 10.79 24.92
N VAL A 167 4.82 10.28 26.10
CA VAL A 167 3.91 10.30 27.25
C VAL A 167 3.53 11.73 27.63
N LEU A 168 4.50 12.66 27.67
CA LEU A 168 4.22 14.07 28.00
C LEU A 168 3.23 14.70 27.02
N SER A 169 3.21 14.28 25.74
CA SER A 169 2.21 14.79 24.77
C SER A 169 0.80 14.28 25.07
N GLN A 170 0.67 13.14 25.75
CA GLN A 170 -0.62 12.50 26.07
C GLN A 170 -1.24 12.99 27.39
N LEU A 171 -0.44 13.66 28.22
CA LEU A 171 -0.89 14.02 29.60
C LEU A 171 -1.68 15.32 29.70
N ASP A 172 -1.88 16.08 28.64
CA ASP A 172 -2.63 17.37 28.63
C ASP A 172 -2.34 18.24 29.87
N ASP A 173 -1.09 18.53 30.13
CA ASP A 173 -0.63 19.29 31.31
C ASP A 173 0.27 20.46 30.89
N ILE A 174 -0.02 21.63 31.43
CA ILE A 174 0.73 22.87 31.18
C ILE A 174 2.23 22.73 31.55
N SER A 175 2.52 21.96 32.60
CA SER A 175 3.91 21.69 33.02
C SER A 175 4.64 20.85 31.97
N ALA A 176 3.97 19.87 31.36
CA ALA A 176 4.50 19.08 30.27
C ALA A 176 4.81 19.94 29.04
N GLN A 177 3.86 20.82 28.67
CA GLN A 177 4.04 21.77 27.57
C GLN A 177 5.25 22.69 27.79
N SER A 178 5.39 23.26 28.99
CA SER A 178 6.50 24.13 29.35
C SER A 178 7.86 23.43 29.26
N PHE A 179 7.90 22.17 29.70
CA PHE A 179 9.11 21.35 29.58
C PHE A 179 9.47 21.08 28.11
N LEU A 180 8.49 20.69 27.30
CA LEU A 180 8.68 20.42 25.86
C LEU A 180 9.19 21.66 25.12
N LEU A 181 8.59 22.83 25.36
CA LEU A 181 9.04 24.10 24.80
C LEU A 181 10.49 24.43 25.18
N GLY A 182 10.86 24.17 26.43
CA GLY A 182 12.23 24.32 26.93
C GLY A 182 13.22 23.42 26.16
N GLN A 183 12.83 22.20 25.85
CA GLN A 183 13.69 21.26 25.12
C GLN A 183 13.95 21.67 23.66
N LEU A 184 13.09 22.44 23.02
CA LEU A 184 13.33 22.96 21.66
C LEU A 184 14.58 23.86 21.63
N SER A 185 14.93 24.50 22.73
CA SER A 185 16.09 25.37 22.86
C SER A 185 17.36 24.64 23.31
N ASN A 186 17.31 23.32 23.46
CA ASN A 186 18.47 22.53 23.93
C ASN A 186 19.53 22.43 22.82
N ALA A 187 20.48 23.34 22.81
CA ALA A 187 21.50 23.50 21.76
C ALA A 187 22.37 22.25 21.59
N ASN A 188 22.57 21.48 22.63
CA ASN A 188 23.53 20.38 22.66
C ASN A 188 22.90 19.02 22.33
N ASN A 189 21.56 18.90 22.35
CA ASN A 189 20.88 17.61 22.15
C ASN A 189 19.86 17.72 21.03
N ARG A 190 20.27 17.33 19.80
CA ARG A 190 19.40 17.29 18.61
C ARG A 190 18.24 16.29 18.76
N LEU A 191 18.49 15.18 19.47
CA LEU A 191 17.46 14.15 19.69
C LEU A 191 16.36 14.69 20.62
N ALA A 192 16.74 15.40 21.70
CA ALA A 192 15.78 16.05 22.59
C ALA A 192 14.93 17.08 21.83
N ARG A 193 15.56 17.89 20.96
CA ARG A 193 14.81 18.87 20.13
C ARG A 193 13.82 18.17 19.22
N ARG A 194 14.25 17.09 18.50
CA ARG A 194 13.39 16.32 17.60
C ARG A 194 12.21 15.66 18.36
N ARG A 195 12.50 15.01 19.48
CA ARG A 195 11.49 14.36 20.33
C ARG A 195 10.47 15.38 20.86
N ALA A 196 10.95 16.56 21.28
CA ALA A 196 10.09 17.64 21.75
C ALA A 196 9.16 18.14 20.63
N VAL A 197 9.67 18.30 19.40
CA VAL A 197 8.84 18.67 18.23
C VAL A 197 7.77 17.61 17.98
N GLN A 198 8.15 16.34 17.99
CA GLN A 198 7.18 15.23 17.78
C GLN A 198 6.10 15.24 18.85
N ALA A 199 6.47 15.38 20.11
CA ALA A 199 5.53 15.44 21.23
C ALA A 199 4.58 16.64 21.11
N LEU A 200 5.09 17.80 20.70
CA LEU A 200 4.28 19.01 20.47
C LEU A 200 3.36 18.85 19.25
N ALA A 201 3.78 18.09 18.23
CA ALA A 201 2.92 17.75 17.08
C ALA A 201 1.75 16.88 17.49
N GLU A 202 2.01 15.83 18.28
CA GLU A 202 0.95 14.93 18.82
C GLU A 202 -0.05 15.72 19.69
N LEU A 203 0.47 16.63 20.49
CA LEU A 203 -0.35 17.53 21.30
C LEU A 203 -1.24 18.43 20.42
N ALA A 204 -0.67 18.95 19.32
CA ALA A 204 -1.40 19.78 18.36
C ALA A 204 -2.53 18.97 17.67
N GLU A 205 -2.28 17.72 17.31
CA GLU A 205 -3.30 16.82 16.72
C GLU A 205 -4.42 16.50 17.73
N ALA A 206 -4.06 16.30 19.01
CA ALA A 206 -5.01 15.95 20.06
C ALA A 206 -5.91 17.14 20.44
N THR A 207 -5.41 18.38 20.36
CA THR A 207 -6.22 19.58 20.62
C THR A 207 -7.03 19.95 19.38
N MET A 208 -8.18 19.33 19.22
CA MET A 208 -9.15 19.49 18.12
C MET A 208 -9.25 20.92 17.58
N ALA A 209 -8.71 21.13 16.40
CA ALA A 209 -8.97 22.28 15.51
C ALA A 209 -8.88 23.70 16.10
N GLY A 210 -7.73 24.29 16.09
CA GLY A 210 -7.65 25.74 15.96
C GLY A 210 -7.19 26.55 17.18
N GLU A 211 -6.92 25.94 18.33
CA GLU A 211 -6.43 26.66 19.50
C GLU A 211 -5.05 26.16 19.97
N LEU A 212 -4.15 25.88 19.03
CA LEU A 212 -2.74 25.72 19.43
C LEU A 212 -2.29 27.04 20.06
N SER A 213 -1.72 26.95 21.25
CA SER A 213 -1.15 28.12 21.94
C SER A 213 -0.25 28.89 20.98
N THR A 214 -0.39 30.21 20.93
CA THR A 214 0.47 31.09 20.12
C THR A 214 1.95 30.87 20.42
N ASP A 215 2.28 30.45 21.61
CA ASP A 215 3.67 30.15 22.02
C ASP A 215 4.19 28.88 21.34
N ILE A 216 3.37 27.87 21.21
CA ILE A 216 3.72 26.65 20.47
C ILE A 216 3.84 26.92 18.97
N UNK A 217 3.04 27.50 18.36
CA UNK A 217 3.08 27.89 17.11
C UNK A 217 4.29 28.57 16.78
N THR A 218 4.56 29.65 17.52
CA THR A 218 5.76 30.48 17.34
C THR A 218 7.06 29.68 17.54
N ALA A 219 7.10 28.84 18.55
CA ALA A 219 8.26 27.98 18.82
C ALA A 219 8.52 26.99 17.68
N LEU A 220 7.46 26.37 17.14
CA LEU A 220 7.57 25.45 16.00
C LEU A 220 8.03 26.16 14.73
N ILE A 221 7.51 27.39 14.46
CA ILE A 221 7.97 28.23 13.34
C ILE A 221 9.46 28.53 13.47
N ASN A 222 9.92 28.87 14.65
CA ASN A 222 11.36 29.13 14.89
C ASN A 222 12.20 27.86 14.68
N THR A 223 11.65 26.68 14.98
CA THR A 223 12.32 25.39 14.81
C THR A 223 12.48 24.99 13.32
N LEU A 224 11.76 25.64 12.38
CA LEU A 224 12.03 25.49 10.95
C LEU A 224 13.43 26.00 10.54
N LEU A 225 14.10 26.76 11.41
CA LEU A 225 15.47 27.25 11.21
C LEU A 225 16.51 26.40 11.93
N ASP A 226 16.14 25.25 12.49
CA ASP A 226 17.06 24.38 13.22
C ASP A 226 18.22 23.94 12.32
N PRO A 227 19.47 23.89 12.84
CA PRO A 227 20.60 23.41 12.04
C PRO A 227 20.44 21.96 11.54
N GLU A 228 19.66 21.13 12.24
CA GLU A 228 19.47 19.71 11.90
C GLU A 228 18.26 19.51 10.95
N PRO A 229 18.43 18.93 9.74
CA PRO A 229 17.33 18.72 8.79
C PRO A 229 16.16 17.93 9.36
N THR A 230 16.44 16.88 10.13
CA THR A 230 15.39 16.01 10.72
C THR A 230 14.50 16.77 11.70
N VAL A 231 15.05 17.75 12.40
CA VAL A 231 14.30 18.63 13.32
C VAL A 231 13.41 19.58 12.51
N ARG A 232 13.94 20.17 11.41
CA ARG A 232 13.17 21.05 10.52
C ARG A 232 11.97 20.29 9.91
N ILE A 233 12.19 19.06 9.43
CA ILE A 233 11.13 18.19 8.87
C ILE A 233 10.03 17.93 9.92
N SER A 234 10.44 17.57 11.13
CA SER A 234 9.49 17.31 12.23
C SER A 234 8.66 18.56 12.56
N ALA A 235 9.30 19.72 12.59
CA ALA A 235 8.62 21.00 12.83
C ALA A 235 7.65 21.35 11.70
N ALA A 236 8.03 21.09 10.43
CA ALA A 236 7.17 21.32 9.26
C ALA A 236 5.92 20.44 9.32
N ARG A 237 6.08 19.15 9.66
CA ARG A 237 4.95 18.21 9.84
C ARG A 237 4.02 18.63 10.98
N ALA A 238 4.60 19.07 12.09
CA ALA A 238 3.84 19.58 13.23
C ALA A 238 2.98 20.79 12.84
N LEU A 239 3.56 21.71 12.06
CA LEU A 239 2.87 22.93 11.61
C LEU A 239 1.80 22.63 10.53
N ALA A 240 1.94 21.55 9.77
CA ALA A 240 0.98 21.17 8.73
C ALA A 240 -0.42 20.89 9.29
N VAL A 241 -0.49 20.44 10.53
CA VAL A 241 -1.76 20.15 11.22
C VAL A 241 -2.49 21.45 11.63
N VAL A 242 -1.73 22.54 11.75
CA VAL A 242 -2.25 23.83 12.22
C VAL A 242 -2.83 24.62 11.05
N ASP A 243 -4.15 24.74 10.96
CA ASP A 243 -4.82 25.52 9.91
C ASP A 243 -4.76 27.03 10.23
N SER A 244 -3.55 27.60 10.04
CA SER A 244 -3.29 29.00 10.30
C SER A 244 -2.56 29.66 9.13
N PRO A 245 -3.00 30.83 8.66
CA PRO A 245 -2.28 31.57 7.62
C PRO A 245 -0.85 31.96 8.00
N LEU A 246 -0.53 31.99 9.28
CA LEU A 246 0.82 32.32 9.79
C LEU A 246 1.87 31.27 9.39
N VAL A 247 1.45 30.02 9.13
CA VAL A 247 2.40 28.93 8.80
C VAL A 247 2.71 28.87 7.30
N ALA A 248 1.88 29.46 6.44
CA ALA A 248 2.03 29.40 4.97
C ALA A 248 3.39 29.94 4.51
N VAL A 249 3.76 31.13 4.94
CA VAL A 249 5.02 31.79 4.53
C VAL A 249 6.25 30.98 4.99
N PRO A 250 6.40 30.63 6.28
CA PRO A 250 7.55 29.83 6.72
C PRO A 250 7.68 28.48 6.01
N LEU A 251 6.58 27.77 5.79
CA LEU A 251 6.60 26.45 5.13
C LEU A 251 6.97 26.55 3.64
N THR A 252 6.50 27.59 2.92
CA THR A 252 6.87 27.77 1.51
C THR A 252 8.37 28.05 1.35
N LEU A 253 9.03 28.68 2.33
CA LEU A 253 10.46 28.94 2.29
C LEU A 253 11.29 27.64 2.31
N LEU A 254 10.78 26.57 2.94
CA LEU A 254 11.46 25.28 2.98
C LEU A 254 11.60 24.60 1.60
N LEU A 255 10.83 25.04 0.59
CA LEU A 255 11.03 24.57 -0.80
C LEU A 255 12.42 24.95 -1.34
N ASN A 256 13.10 25.90 -0.69
CA ASN A 256 14.48 26.30 -1.05
C ASN A 256 15.49 25.94 0.06
N ASP A 257 15.17 24.97 0.91
CA ASP A 257 16.09 24.50 1.94
C ASP A 257 17.36 23.90 1.33
N LEU A 258 18.46 23.95 2.05
CA LEU A 258 19.73 23.38 1.62
C LEU A 258 19.65 21.85 1.50
N ASP A 259 18.88 21.22 2.36
CA ASP A 259 18.74 19.75 2.41
C ASP A 259 17.65 19.27 1.44
N PRO A 260 17.93 18.30 0.54
CA PRO A 260 16.95 17.82 -0.43
C PRO A 260 15.75 17.11 0.20
N GLU A 261 15.95 16.43 1.33
CA GLU A 261 14.86 15.74 2.04
C GLU A 261 13.88 16.76 2.64
N VAL A 262 14.39 17.85 3.20
CA VAL A 262 13.55 18.96 3.72
C VAL A 262 12.70 19.54 2.58
N ARG A 263 13.32 19.78 1.40
CA ARG A 263 12.59 20.29 0.22
C ARG A 263 11.46 19.35 -0.20
N ALA A 264 11.74 18.03 -0.26
CA ALA A 264 10.76 17.02 -0.67
C ALA A 264 9.58 16.96 0.33
N GLN A 265 9.88 16.94 1.62
CA GLN A 265 8.84 16.89 2.67
C GLN A 265 8.03 18.19 2.72
N ALA A 266 8.67 19.35 2.49
CA ALA A 266 7.95 20.63 2.41
C ALA A 266 6.96 20.63 1.23
N ALA A 267 7.35 20.10 0.07
CA ALA A 267 6.48 20.01 -1.10
C ALA A 267 5.25 19.11 -0.79
N GLU A 268 5.46 17.95 -0.19
CA GLU A 268 4.40 17.02 0.21
C GLU A 268 3.41 17.69 1.20
N ILE A 269 3.94 18.37 2.21
CA ILE A 269 3.15 19.07 3.22
C ILE A 269 2.29 20.16 2.56
N LEU A 270 2.89 21.00 1.71
CA LEU A 270 2.19 22.13 1.07
C LEU A 270 1.06 21.67 0.15
N VAL A 271 1.21 20.51 -0.51
CA VAL A 271 0.14 19.88 -1.32
C VAL A 271 -1.05 19.50 -0.44
N GLY A 272 -0.79 18.97 0.76
CA GLY A 272 -1.85 18.59 1.70
C GLY A 272 -2.56 19.76 2.38
N MET A 273 -1.93 20.93 2.41
CA MET A 273 -2.49 22.09 3.12
C MET A 273 -3.57 22.82 2.31
N ARG A 274 -4.69 23.10 2.95
CA ARG A 274 -5.77 23.93 2.38
C ARG A 274 -5.78 25.34 2.93
N THR A 275 -4.68 25.75 3.56
CA THR A 275 -4.54 27.08 4.17
C THR A 275 -4.58 28.19 3.12
N PRO A 276 -5.46 29.19 3.26
CA PRO A 276 -5.48 30.32 2.33
C PRO A 276 -4.13 31.05 2.27
N GLY A 277 -3.74 31.45 1.07
CA GLY A 277 -2.51 32.22 0.83
C GLY A 277 -1.31 31.38 0.43
N VAL A 278 -1.35 30.04 0.58
CA VAL A 278 -0.23 29.17 0.12
C VAL A 278 -0.02 29.35 -1.39
N VAL A 279 -1.08 29.25 -2.19
CA VAL A 279 -1.03 29.41 -3.66
C VAL A 279 -0.54 30.81 -4.04
N ASP A 280 -1.08 31.86 -3.40
CA ASP A 280 -0.65 33.24 -3.67
C ASP A 280 0.85 33.42 -3.39
N ARG A 281 1.32 32.84 -2.30
CA ARG A 281 2.74 32.89 -1.93
C ARG A 281 3.60 32.13 -2.93
N LEU A 282 3.19 30.93 -3.37
CA LEU A 282 3.91 30.13 -4.36
C LEU A 282 4.01 30.87 -5.69
N LEU A 283 2.91 31.51 -6.15
CA LEU A 283 2.89 32.32 -7.37
C LEU A 283 3.87 33.52 -7.25
N GLN A 284 3.91 34.20 -6.11
CA GLN A 284 4.88 35.29 -5.86
C GLN A 284 6.32 34.79 -5.92
N MET A 285 6.59 33.58 -5.44
CA MET A 285 7.93 33.01 -5.42
C MET A 285 8.44 32.62 -6.79
N LEU A 286 7.57 32.47 -7.81
CA LEU A 286 7.98 32.19 -9.19
C LEU A 286 8.77 33.36 -9.81
N ASP A 287 8.50 34.59 -9.37
CA ASP A 287 9.19 35.77 -9.88
C ASP A 287 10.68 35.75 -9.48
N GLY A 288 11.54 35.48 -10.45
CA GLY A 288 12.98 35.44 -10.25
C GLY A 288 13.54 34.15 -9.63
N ALA A 289 12.72 33.11 -9.51
CA ALA A 289 13.16 31.81 -8.99
C ALA A 289 14.10 31.09 -9.97
N GLU A 290 15.05 30.34 -9.44
CA GLU A 290 15.89 29.44 -10.24
C GLU A 290 15.05 28.25 -10.74
N SER A 291 15.45 27.67 -11.90
CA SER A 291 14.73 26.53 -12.52
C SER A 291 14.38 25.42 -11.54
N SER A 292 15.30 25.07 -10.63
CA SER A 292 15.09 24.00 -9.66
C SER A 292 13.97 24.35 -8.66
N LEU A 293 13.90 25.58 -8.20
CA LEU A 293 12.82 26.04 -7.32
C LEU A 293 11.49 26.16 -8.09
N THR A 294 11.54 26.67 -9.33
CA THR A 294 10.38 26.76 -10.22
C THR A 294 9.74 25.39 -10.46
N MET A 295 10.56 24.35 -10.70
CA MET A 295 10.07 22.97 -10.87
C MET A 295 9.34 22.45 -9.61
N ARG A 296 9.92 22.72 -8.43
CA ARG A 296 9.29 22.31 -7.17
C ARG A 296 7.97 23.03 -6.93
N ILE A 297 7.94 24.34 -7.18
CA ILE A 297 6.71 25.14 -7.06
C ILE A 297 5.66 24.62 -8.04
N ALA A 298 6.03 24.37 -9.32
CA ALA A 298 5.10 23.82 -10.33
C ALA A 298 4.51 22.47 -9.87
N GLY A 299 5.34 21.62 -9.28
CA GLY A 299 4.88 20.34 -8.70
C GLY A 299 3.83 20.53 -7.61
N VAL A 300 4.10 21.43 -6.68
CA VAL A 300 3.17 21.76 -5.58
C VAL A 300 1.87 22.34 -6.15
N LEU A 301 1.97 23.34 -7.04
CA LEU A 301 0.79 23.99 -7.67
C LEU A 301 -0.08 22.97 -8.41
N GLY A 302 0.51 22.03 -9.12
CA GLY A 302 -0.23 20.96 -9.81
C GLY A 302 -1.12 20.11 -8.87
N UNK A 303 -0.73 20.04 -7.83
CA UNK A 303 -1.33 19.27 -6.94
C UNK A 303 -2.32 19.90 -6.09
N THR A 304 -2.29 21.21 -6.01
CA THR A 304 -3.26 21.94 -5.21
C THR A 304 -4.66 21.98 -5.83
N GLY A 305 -4.76 21.75 -7.13
CA GLY A 305 -6.02 21.78 -7.86
C GLY A 305 -6.65 23.17 -8.03
N GLU A 306 -5.90 24.23 -7.74
CA GLU A 306 -6.39 25.63 -7.81
C GLU A 306 -6.41 26.14 -9.25
N PRO A 307 -7.56 26.63 -9.79
CA PRO A 307 -7.65 27.14 -11.17
C PRO A 307 -6.68 28.28 -11.47
N ARG A 308 -6.37 29.11 -10.51
CA ARG A 308 -5.43 30.21 -10.65
C ARG A 308 -3.98 29.79 -11.00
N UNK A 309 -3.70 28.63 -10.93
CA UNK A 309 -2.46 28.15 -11.22
C UNK A 309 -2.27 27.89 -12.64
N VAL A 310 -3.32 27.67 -13.41
CA VAL A 310 -3.26 27.29 -14.81
C VAL A 310 -2.49 28.31 -15.68
N PRO A 311 -2.75 29.58 -15.66
CA PRO A 311 -1.98 30.51 -16.52
C PRO A 311 -0.46 30.50 -16.29
N ALA A 312 -0.01 30.41 -15.04
CA ALA A 312 1.42 30.37 -14.68
C ALA A 312 2.06 29.08 -15.20
N LEU A 313 1.39 27.92 -15.02
CA LEU A 313 1.85 26.63 -15.52
C LEU A 313 1.87 26.58 -17.05
N THR A 314 0.86 27.17 -17.72
CA THR A 314 0.79 27.25 -19.18
C THR A 314 1.96 28.08 -19.73
N GLN A 315 2.30 29.19 -19.08
CA GLN A 315 3.46 30.00 -19.46
C GLN A 315 4.78 29.20 -19.40
N MET A 316 4.89 28.26 -18.44
CA MET A 316 6.09 27.39 -18.33
C MET A 316 6.23 26.39 -19.47
N LEU A 317 5.16 26.10 -20.24
CA LEU A 317 5.22 25.20 -21.40
C LEU A 317 6.10 25.77 -22.52
N THR A 318 6.26 27.09 -22.59
CA THR A 318 7.05 27.78 -23.66
C THR A 318 8.54 27.81 -23.35
N THR A 319 8.98 27.29 -22.22
CA THR A 319 10.40 27.29 -21.81
C THR A 319 11.25 26.38 -22.70
N ASN A 320 12.53 26.72 -22.85
CA ASN A 320 13.54 25.87 -23.48
C ASN A 320 14.09 24.78 -22.52
N ASP A 321 13.80 24.89 -21.22
CA ASP A 321 14.20 23.88 -20.22
C ASP A 321 13.23 22.69 -20.29
N GLU A 322 13.70 21.58 -20.82
CA GLU A 322 12.90 20.35 -21.01
C GLU A 322 12.37 19.78 -19.69
N SER A 323 13.17 19.85 -18.63
CA SER A 323 12.76 19.36 -17.29
C SER A 323 11.64 20.21 -16.73
N LEU A 324 11.73 21.52 -16.87
CA LEU A 324 10.69 22.44 -16.42
C LEU A 324 9.42 22.29 -17.28
N ARG A 325 9.57 22.13 -18.61
CA ARG A 325 8.44 21.84 -19.51
C ARG A 325 7.71 20.55 -19.10
N TYR A 326 8.47 19.46 -18.87
CA TYR A 326 7.91 18.18 -18.41
C TYR A 326 7.13 18.35 -17.10
N GLN A 327 7.71 19.08 -16.15
CA GLN A 327 7.08 19.34 -14.83
C GLN A 327 5.78 20.15 -14.99
N ALA A 328 5.78 21.16 -15.86
CA ALA A 328 4.59 22.00 -16.14
C ALA A 328 3.47 21.15 -16.78
N VAL A 329 3.81 20.31 -17.76
CA VAL A 329 2.86 19.36 -18.39
C VAL A 329 2.27 18.42 -17.33
N SER A 330 3.13 17.88 -16.47
CA SER A 330 2.70 16.97 -15.37
C SER A 330 1.75 17.68 -14.41
N ALA A 331 2.09 18.90 -14.03
CA ALA A 331 1.29 19.71 -13.11
C ALA A 331 -0.10 20.03 -13.71
N LEU A 332 -0.17 20.41 -14.97
CA LEU A 332 -1.43 20.66 -15.68
C LEU A 332 -2.26 19.38 -15.82
N GLY A 333 -1.63 18.28 -16.05
CA GLY A 333 -2.28 16.97 -16.07
C GLY A 333 -2.92 16.55 -14.72
N UNK A 334 -2.38 17.04 -13.71
CA UNK A 334 -2.77 16.84 -12.48
C UNK A 334 -3.85 17.69 -12.07
N UNK A 335 -3.85 18.90 -12.71
CA UNK A 335 -4.72 19.84 -12.52
C UNK A 335 -5.90 19.58 -13.17
N ALA A 336 -5.99 18.90 -14.18
CA ALA A 336 -7.07 18.53 -15.10
C ALA A 336 -8.12 19.63 -15.32
N LEU A 337 -7.62 20.81 -15.48
CA LEU A 337 -8.49 22.01 -15.65
C LEU A 337 -8.37 22.59 -17.02
N UNK A 338 -9.26 22.92 -17.63
CA UNK A 338 -9.35 23.51 -18.84
C UNK A 338 -8.41 24.63 -19.02
N GLY A 339 -8.11 24.95 -20.14
CA GLY A 339 -7.41 26.15 -20.64
C GLY A 339 -6.12 25.87 -21.42
N PRO A 340 -5.29 24.86 -21.12
CA PRO A 340 -3.99 24.66 -21.78
C PRO A 340 -4.02 23.65 -22.93
N GLU A 341 -5.18 23.24 -23.38
CA GLU A 341 -5.36 22.18 -24.40
C GLU A 341 -4.63 22.42 -25.72
N UNK A 342 -4.58 23.40 -26.04
CA UNK A 342 -3.97 23.81 -27.18
C UNK A 342 -2.49 23.75 -27.13
N GLU A 343 -2.03 24.30 -26.19
CA GLU A 343 -0.57 24.29 -25.97
C GLU A 343 -0.06 22.87 -25.79
N LEU A 344 -0.79 22.05 -25.05
CA LEU A 344 -0.49 20.63 -24.83
C LEU A 344 -0.57 19.82 -26.12
N ALA A 345 -1.53 20.12 -26.99
CA ALA A 345 -1.64 19.51 -28.34
C ALA A 345 -0.44 19.86 -29.22
N ALA A 346 0.03 21.10 -29.15
CA ALA A 346 1.23 21.53 -29.87
C ALA A 346 2.47 20.76 -29.37
N ILE A 347 2.62 20.58 -28.05
CA ILE A 347 3.72 19.77 -27.45
C ILE A 347 3.63 18.32 -27.94
N LEU A 348 2.44 17.73 -27.94
CA LEU A 348 2.22 16.34 -28.35
C LEU A 348 2.66 16.09 -29.80
N THR A 349 2.35 17.01 -30.68
CA THR A 349 2.63 16.88 -32.13
C THR A 349 4.05 17.29 -32.54
N ASP A 350 4.77 18.04 -31.70
CA ASP A 350 6.12 18.51 -31.98
C ASP A 350 7.17 17.41 -31.79
N GLN A 351 7.68 16.85 -32.88
CA GLN A 351 8.69 15.79 -32.86
C GLN A 351 10.06 16.24 -32.29
N ALA A 352 10.29 17.55 -32.11
CA ALA A 352 11.50 18.06 -31.46
C ALA A 352 11.45 17.95 -29.93
N VAL A 353 10.25 17.80 -29.36
CA VAL A 353 10.04 17.63 -27.92
C VAL A 353 10.32 16.18 -27.53
N HIS A 354 10.95 15.98 -26.38
CA HIS A 354 11.30 14.65 -25.86
C HIS A 354 10.06 13.76 -25.73
N ALA A 355 10.18 12.49 -26.11
CA ALA A 355 9.09 11.51 -26.12
C ALA A 355 8.33 11.43 -24.79
N ASN A 356 9.04 11.47 -23.66
CA ASN A 356 8.40 11.42 -22.33
C ASN A 356 7.48 12.62 -22.09
N THR A 357 7.90 13.80 -22.53
CA THR A 357 7.07 15.03 -22.42
C THR A 357 5.86 14.95 -23.34
N ARG A 358 6.02 14.44 -24.57
CA ARG A 358 4.91 14.21 -25.50
C ARG A 358 3.90 13.20 -24.94
N ALA A 359 4.37 12.08 -24.40
CA ALA A 359 3.53 11.07 -23.75
C ALA A 359 2.77 11.67 -22.54
N ARG A 360 3.47 12.47 -21.73
CA ARG A 360 2.85 13.16 -20.60
C ARG A 360 1.80 14.19 -21.07
N ALA A 361 2.03 14.88 -22.19
CA ALA A 361 1.07 15.83 -22.78
C ALA A 361 -0.20 15.09 -23.26
N ALA A 362 -0.06 13.91 -23.87
CA ALA A 362 -1.20 13.07 -24.25
C ALA A 362 -2.04 12.69 -23.02
N ALA A 363 -1.38 12.24 -21.94
CA ALA A 363 -2.06 11.88 -20.69
C ALA A 363 -2.77 13.10 -20.07
N ALA A 364 -2.10 14.26 -20.04
CA ALA A 364 -2.66 15.51 -19.52
C ALA A 364 -3.91 15.92 -20.30
N LEU A 365 -3.87 15.88 -21.63
CA LEU A 365 -5.03 16.15 -22.49
C LEU A 365 -6.19 15.19 -22.17
N GLY A 366 -5.90 13.90 -22.04
CA GLY A 366 -6.90 12.89 -21.66
C GLY A 366 -7.59 13.21 -20.34
N ASN A 367 -6.81 13.64 -19.34
CA ASN A 367 -7.34 14.02 -18.04
C ASN A 367 -8.23 15.26 -18.10
N ILE A 368 -7.74 16.31 -18.76
CA ILE A 368 -8.45 17.59 -18.91
C ILE A 368 -9.75 17.40 -19.69
N MET A 369 -9.70 16.73 -20.82
CA MET A 369 -10.86 16.54 -21.69
C MET A 369 -11.89 15.58 -21.09
N SER A 370 -11.46 14.55 -20.34
CA SER A 370 -12.41 13.67 -19.66
C SER A 370 -13.10 14.39 -18.50
N ALA A 371 -12.38 15.18 -17.72
CA ALA A 371 -12.95 15.99 -16.63
C ALA A 371 -13.99 16.98 -17.18
N ALA A 372 -13.73 17.58 -18.33
CA ALA A 372 -14.66 18.48 -19.01
C ALA A 372 -15.95 17.75 -19.47
N ARG A 373 -15.85 16.49 -19.91
CA ARG A 373 -17.01 15.69 -20.33
C ARG A 373 -17.90 15.30 -19.15
N ASP A 374 -17.31 14.91 -18.03
CA ASP A 374 -18.05 14.36 -16.91
C ASP A 374 -18.80 15.42 -16.07
N GLY A 375 -18.60 16.70 -16.36
CA GLY A 375 -19.51 17.78 -15.98
C GLY A 375 -19.57 18.15 -14.49
N ASP A 376 -18.58 17.82 -13.69
CA ASP A 376 -18.57 18.12 -12.25
C ASP A 376 -17.96 19.51 -11.94
N TRP A 377 -18.28 20.51 -12.79
CA TRP A 377 -17.79 21.88 -12.62
C TRP A 377 -18.79 22.74 -11.87
N THR A 378 -18.72 22.71 -10.54
CA THR A 378 -19.46 23.65 -9.68
C THR A 378 -18.69 24.95 -9.43
N THR A 379 -17.55 25.14 -10.11
CA THR A 379 -16.79 26.39 -9.99
C THR A 379 -17.14 27.34 -11.14
N GLU A 380 -17.51 28.56 -10.78
CA GLU A 380 -17.63 29.69 -11.71
C GLU A 380 -16.37 29.74 -12.59
N VAL A 381 -16.55 29.56 -13.89
CA VAL A 381 -15.51 29.84 -14.88
C VAL A 381 -15.08 31.29 -14.66
N VAL A 382 -13.95 31.50 -14.01
CA VAL A 382 -13.32 32.82 -14.02
C VAL A 382 -12.92 33.03 -15.48
N ALA A 383 -13.76 33.72 -16.22
CA ALA A 383 -13.45 34.13 -17.58
C ALA A 383 -12.10 34.85 -17.54
N LEU A 384 -11.08 34.24 -18.08
CA LEU A 384 -9.79 34.90 -18.29
C LEU A 384 -10.08 36.23 -19.03
N PRO A 385 -9.55 37.37 -18.55
CA PRO A 385 -9.78 38.61 -19.26
C PRO A 385 -9.35 38.41 -20.69
N UNK A 386 -10.26 38.09 -21.45
CA UNK A 386 -10.00 37.99 -22.69
C UNK A 386 -9.07 39.03 -23.01
N SER A 387 -8.09 38.74 -23.68
CA SER A 387 -7.19 39.63 -24.40
C SER A 387 -8.00 40.55 -25.30
N GLN A 388 -7.96 41.82 -25.02
CA GLN A 388 -8.70 42.82 -25.74
C GLN A 388 -8.53 42.64 -27.23
N GLU A 389 -9.68 42.47 -27.92
CA GLU A 389 -9.91 42.59 -29.34
C GLU A 389 -8.67 42.53 -30.23
N ALA A 390 -8.15 41.32 -30.49
CA ALA A 390 -7.39 41.09 -31.71
C ALA A 390 -8.42 41.04 -32.84
N GLY A 391 -8.26 41.91 -33.81
CA GLY A 391 -9.23 42.10 -34.90
C GLY A 391 -9.56 40.83 -35.65
N LYS A 392 -10.79 40.77 -36.08
CA LYS A 392 -11.42 39.62 -36.76
C LYS A 392 -10.90 39.34 -38.17
N ASP A 393 -9.64 39.55 -38.50
CA ASP A 393 -9.16 39.39 -39.88
C ASP A 393 -7.88 38.57 -40.08
N ASP A 394 -7.44 37.76 -39.11
CA ASP A 394 -6.33 36.83 -39.35
C ASP A 394 -6.75 35.38 -38.96
N ALA A 395 -7.65 34.81 -39.76
CA ALA A 395 -7.93 33.38 -39.74
C ALA A 395 -6.83 32.64 -40.51
N GLN A 396 -5.63 32.55 -39.93
CA GLN A 396 -4.58 31.68 -40.45
C GLN A 396 -3.80 31.03 -39.28
N GLU A 397 -3.83 29.72 -39.30
CA GLU A 397 -3.08 28.77 -38.45
C GLU A 397 -3.60 28.64 -37.01
N GLY A 398 -4.77 28.04 -36.88
CA GLY A 398 -5.19 27.41 -35.65
C GLY A 398 -4.25 26.22 -35.34
N GLY A 399 -3.76 26.14 -34.12
CA GLY A 399 -2.99 24.98 -33.68
C GLY A 399 -3.78 23.67 -33.86
N PRO A 400 -3.14 22.51 -33.69
CA PRO A 400 -3.82 21.23 -33.89
C PRO A 400 -4.99 21.08 -32.90
N GLU A 401 -6.14 20.63 -33.41
CA GLU A 401 -7.30 20.32 -32.62
C GLU A 401 -6.91 19.23 -31.60
N PRO A 402 -7.12 19.42 -30.31
CA PRO A 402 -6.61 18.51 -29.26
C PRO A 402 -7.06 17.05 -29.42
N GLU A 403 -8.33 16.82 -29.76
CA GLU A 403 -8.87 15.47 -29.99
C GLU A 403 -8.24 14.81 -31.23
N GLN A 404 -8.03 15.58 -32.30
CA GLN A 404 -7.39 15.04 -33.51
C GLN A 404 -5.90 14.75 -33.24
N ALA A 405 -5.21 15.64 -32.53
CA ALA A 405 -3.81 15.44 -32.13
C ALA A 405 -3.63 14.13 -31.33
N LEU A 406 -4.56 13.83 -30.42
CA LEU A 406 -4.55 12.56 -29.66
C LEU A 406 -4.77 11.35 -30.57
N LYS A 407 -5.73 11.42 -31.50
CA LYS A 407 -6.02 10.33 -32.45
C LYS A 407 -4.83 10.05 -33.36
N ASP A 408 -4.17 11.07 -33.83
CA ASP A 408 -2.97 10.96 -34.69
C ASP A 408 -1.80 10.37 -33.93
N ALA A 409 -1.64 10.73 -32.62
CA ALA A 409 -0.58 10.27 -31.78
C ALA A 409 -0.72 8.80 -31.38
N VAL A 410 -1.89 8.18 -31.56
CA VAL A 410 -2.06 6.70 -31.38
C VAL A 410 -1.13 5.93 -32.34
N PHE A 411 -0.78 6.56 -33.47
CA PHE A 411 0.11 5.96 -34.49
C PHE A 411 1.53 6.51 -34.42
N ASP A 412 1.93 7.11 -33.29
CA ASP A 412 3.30 7.61 -33.10
C ASP A 412 4.31 6.43 -33.13
N ALA A 413 5.49 6.71 -33.68
CA ALA A 413 6.57 5.75 -33.82
C ALA A 413 7.15 5.29 -32.44
N ILE A 414 6.85 6.02 -31.38
CA ILE A 414 7.33 5.73 -30.03
C ILE A 414 6.17 5.16 -29.19
N ASP A 415 6.29 3.93 -28.79
CA ASP A 415 5.25 3.17 -28.05
C ASP A 415 4.69 3.95 -26.86
N ALA A 416 5.56 4.61 -26.08
CA ALA A 416 5.13 5.38 -24.90
C ALA A 416 4.15 6.51 -25.26
N VAL A 417 4.37 7.18 -26.39
CA VAL A 417 3.48 8.26 -26.89
C VAL A 417 2.17 7.64 -27.39
N ALA A 418 2.28 6.59 -28.21
CA ALA A 418 1.11 5.89 -28.78
C ALA A 418 0.21 5.33 -27.68
N PHE A 419 0.77 4.73 -26.64
CA PHE A 419 0.03 4.15 -25.49
C PHE A 419 -0.67 5.23 -24.67
N ALA A 420 0.04 6.33 -24.36
CA ALA A 420 -0.54 7.45 -23.64
C ALA A 420 -1.69 8.06 -24.43
N ALA A 421 -1.50 8.23 -25.74
CA ALA A 421 -2.52 8.78 -26.65
C ALA A 421 -3.75 7.85 -26.72
N LEU A 422 -3.55 6.54 -26.91
CA LEU A 422 -4.66 5.57 -26.97
C LEU A 422 -5.47 5.56 -25.66
N THR A 423 -4.78 5.55 -24.52
CA THR A 423 -5.43 5.61 -23.20
C THR A 423 -6.24 6.90 -23.05
N ALA A 424 -5.68 8.03 -23.48
CA ALA A 424 -6.35 9.33 -23.44
C ALA A 424 -7.59 9.36 -24.36
N VAL A 425 -7.48 8.84 -25.59
CA VAL A 425 -8.58 8.77 -26.56
C VAL A 425 -9.76 7.95 -25.99
N VAL A 426 -9.47 6.79 -25.43
CA VAL A 426 -10.49 5.92 -24.81
C VAL A 426 -11.16 6.63 -23.63
N LYS A 427 -10.38 7.35 -22.84
CA LYS A 427 -10.88 8.09 -21.66
C LYS A 427 -11.86 9.21 -22.03
N ILE A 428 -11.61 9.91 -23.14
CA ILE A 428 -12.45 11.04 -23.58
C ILE A 428 -13.68 10.61 -24.40
N MET A 429 -13.66 9.42 -24.99
CA MET A 429 -14.78 8.92 -25.83
C MET A 429 -15.92 8.35 -24.97
N ALA A 430 -17.15 8.37 -25.49
CA ALA A 430 -18.25 7.58 -24.95
C ALA A 430 -17.91 6.08 -25.10
N PRO A 431 -18.30 5.23 -24.12
CA PRO A 431 -17.88 3.82 -24.13
C PRO A 431 -18.17 3.05 -25.43
N ALA A 432 -19.32 3.28 -26.06
CA ALA A 432 -19.68 2.63 -27.31
C ALA A 432 -18.79 3.07 -28.49
N THR A 433 -18.43 4.35 -28.54
CA THR A 433 -17.53 4.90 -29.56
C THR A 433 -16.10 4.41 -29.35
N ALA A 434 -15.65 4.39 -28.09
CA ALA A 434 -14.34 3.85 -27.72
C ALA A 434 -14.25 2.36 -28.11
N ALA A 435 -15.29 1.59 -27.81
CA ALA A 435 -15.35 0.16 -28.17
C ALA A 435 -15.22 -0.03 -29.70
N GLY A 436 -15.95 0.74 -30.49
CA GLY A 436 -15.88 0.71 -31.96
C GLY A 436 -14.47 1.01 -32.47
N PHE A 437 -13.84 2.05 -31.94
CA PHE A 437 -12.46 2.46 -32.28
C PHE A 437 -11.45 1.37 -31.95
N LEU A 438 -11.54 0.79 -30.76
CA LEU A 438 -10.63 -0.28 -30.32
C LEU A 438 -10.80 -1.57 -31.16
N VAL A 439 -12.05 -1.92 -31.53
CA VAL A 439 -12.32 -3.05 -32.41
C VAL A 439 -11.68 -2.82 -33.78
N GLU A 440 -11.79 -1.61 -34.33
CA GLU A 440 -11.14 -1.25 -35.59
C GLU A 440 -9.60 -1.42 -35.51
N LEU A 441 -8.97 -1.03 -34.41
CA LEU A 441 -7.55 -1.24 -34.18
C LEU A 441 -7.16 -2.72 -34.10
N LEU A 442 -8.01 -3.58 -33.56
CA LEU A 442 -7.75 -5.03 -33.49
C LEU A 442 -7.84 -5.70 -34.84
N GLN A 443 -8.83 -5.33 -35.64
CA GLN A 443 -9.15 -5.98 -36.91
C GLN A 443 -8.29 -5.51 -38.09
N ASN A 444 -7.87 -4.24 -38.07
CA ASN A 444 -7.09 -3.64 -39.16
C ASN A 444 -5.63 -3.47 -38.76
N ASP A 445 -4.71 -3.61 -39.71
CA ASP A 445 -3.33 -3.17 -39.52
C ASP A 445 -3.29 -1.64 -39.66
N PRO A 446 -2.99 -0.93 -38.57
CA PRO A 446 -3.08 0.52 -38.57
C PRO A 446 -1.98 1.21 -39.39
N PHE A 447 -0.98 0.48 -39.89
CA PHE A 447 0.08 1.04 -40.75
C PHE A 447 -0.12 0.56 -42.18
N PRO A 448 -0.36 1.47 -43.15
CA PRO A 448 -0.49 1.07 -44.55
C PRO A 448 0.82 0.42 -45.05
N ALA A 449 0.67 -0.74 -45.68
CA ALA A 449 1.79 -1.50 -46.28
C ALA A 449 2.60 -0.60 -47.20
N GLY A 450 3.80 -0.21 -46.80
CA GLY A 450 4.68 0.62 -47.66
C GLY A 450 5.51 1.68 -46.94
N GLN A 451 5.27 1.93 -45.65
CA GLN A 451 6.22 2.75 -44.87
C GLN A 451 7.23 1.85 -44.16
N GLU A 452 8.28 1.48 -44.89
CA GLU A 452 9.49 0.95 -44.25
C GLU A 452 10.08 2.08 -43.39
N ILE A 453 9.98 1.93 -42.05
CA ILE A 453 10.73 2.77 -41.12
C ILE A 453 12.20 2.42 -41.35
N THR A 454 12.87 3.22 -42.14
CA THR A 454 14.34 3.05 -42.32
C THR A 454 15.02 3.36 -41.01
N PRO A 455 15.97 2.50 -40.63
CA PRO A 455 16.77 2.73 -39.40
C PRO A 455 17.44 4.09 -39.26
N UNK A 456 17.30 4.69 -40.06
CA UNK A 456 17.86 5.92 -40.10
C UNK A 456 17.18 6.99 -39.38
N ALA A 457 16.09 6.82 -39.28
CA ALA A 457 15.34 7.82 -38.51
C ALA A 457 15.62 7.77 -36.99
N LEU A 458 16.19 6.69 -36.48
CA LEU A 458 16.54 6.56 -35.07
C LEU A 458 17.92 7.10 -34.72
N ALA A 459 18.73 7.44 -35.69
CA ALA A 459 20.02 8.12 -35.50
C ALA A 459 19.83 9.63 -35.64
N GLY A 460 19.36 10.25 -34.58
CA GLY A 460 19.42 11.71 -34.44
C GLY A 460 20.86 12.16 -34.72
N LYS A 461 21.04 13.08 -35.62
CA LYS A 461 22.34 13.64 -36.00
C LYS A 461 23.12 14.10 -34.78
N SER A 462 24.08 13.33 -34.36
CA SER A 462 25.15 13.83 -33.52
C SER A 462 26.20 14.44 -34.42
N GLU A 463 26.12 15.74 -34.64
CA GLU A 463 27.23 16.47 -35.23
C GLU A 463 28.29 16.71 -34.16
N THR A 464 29.38 16.02 -34.36
CA THR A 464 30.78 16.32 -34.10
C THR A 464 31.14 17.49 -33.19
N GLY A 465 31.86 17.17 -32.16
CA GLY A 465 32.59 18.13 -31.34
C GLY A 465 33.26 17.42 -30.16
N ARG A 466 34.37 16.74 -30.43
CA ARG A 466 35.27 16.35 -29.31
C ARG A 466 35.94 17.58 -28.72
N PRO A 467 36.11 17.62 -27.41
CA PRO A 467 37.47 17.66 -26.89
C PRO A 467 37.72 16.59 -25.81
N GLU A 468 38.95 16.15 -25.85
CA GLU A 468 39.52 15.17 -24.92
C GLU A 468 39.76 15.78 -23.52
N GLU A 469 39.77 14.85 -22.56
CA GLU A 469 40.45 14.90 -21.26
C GLU A 469 39.83 15.69 -20.12
N ALA A 470 39.28 14.92 -19.16
CA ALA A 470 39.71 14.93 -17.76
C ALA A 470 39.06 13.77 -17.01
N ALA A 471 39.81 12.71 -16.82
CA ALA A 471 39.43 11.64 -15.93
C ALA A 471 39.65 12.07 -14.48
N THR A 472 38.62 12.17 -13.70
CA THR A 472 38.76 12.16 -12.24
C THR A 472 37.68 11.24 -11.65
N THR A 473 38.19 10.16 -11.12
CA THR A 473 37.45 9.14 -10.37
C THR A 473 36.74 9.74 -9.17
N MET A 474 35.42 9.64 -9.14
CA MET A 474 34.65 9.73 -7.91
C MET A 474 33.71 8.53 -7.83
N THR A 475 34.05 7.63 -6.93
CA THR A 475 33.19 6.55 -6.50
C THR A 475 32.12 7.07 -5.55
N GLY A 476 30.89 6.99 -5.96
CA GLY A 476 29.74 7.30 -5.11
C GLY A 476 28.46 6.80 -5.73
N LYS A 477 28.00 5.65 -5.25
CA LYS A 477 26.69 5.12 -5.58
C LYS A 477 25.61 6.09 -5.09
N GLN A 478 25.01 6.81 -6.00
CA GLN A 478 23.67 7.34 -5.79
C GLN A 478 22.86 6.96 -7.02
N ALA A 479 22.04 5.95 -6.87
CA ALA A 479 21.00 5.66 -7.84
C ALA A 479 19.97 6.80 -7.74
N ALA A 480 20.02 7.71 -8.70
CA ALA A 480 18.93 8.66 -8.90
C ALA A 480 17.71 7.85 -9.36
N THR A 481 16.74 7.67 -8.50
CA THR A 481 15.40 7.26 -8.89
C THR A 481 14.86 8.31 -9.86
N VAL A 482 14.72 7.93 -11.09
CA VAL A 482 14.02 8.74 -12.10
C VAL A 482 12.53 8.68 -11.73
N PRO A 483 11.89 9.79 -11.31
CA PRO A 483 10.45 9.77 -11.14
C PRO A 483 9.82 9.83 -12.54
N GLY A 484 9.06 8.85 -12.89
CA GLY A 484 8.41 8.77 -14.20
C GLY A 484 8.36 7.36 -14.74
N SER A 485 8.01 6.38 -13.87
CA SER A 485 7.64 5.07 -14.39
C SER A 485 6.27 5.18 -15.06
N LEU A 486 6.06 4.35 -16.06
CA LEU A 486 4.75 4.19 -16.70
C LEU A 486 3.62 3.89 -15.71
N GLN A 487 3.96 3.46 -14.49
CA GLN A 487 3.03 3.33 -13.36
C GLN A 487 2.38 4.66 -12.95
N ASP A 488 3.12 5.78 -13.05
CA ASP A 488 2.58 7.11 -12.74
C ASP A 488 1.60 7.60 -13.81
N LEU A 489 1.73 7.12 -15.06
CA LEU A 489 0.81 7.42 -16.14
C LEU A 489 -0.51 6.65 -16.05
N VAL A 490 -0.51 5.50 -15.36
CA VAL A 490 -1.69 4.62 -15.21
C VAL A 490 -2.32 4.77 -13.82
N GLY A 491 -1.90 5.76 -13.04
CA GLY A 491 -2.26 5.96 -11.65
C GLY A 491 -3.75 5.98 -11.34
N GLU A 492 -4.12 5.27 -10.33
CA GLU A 492 -5.37 5.30 -9.55
C GLU A 492 -6.59 4.49 -10.04
N HIS A 493 -6.40 3.41 -10.79
CA HIS A 493 -7.45 2.39 -10.75
C HIS A 493 -6.85 1.06 -10.25
N SER A 494 -7.12 0.84 -8.96
CA SER A 494 -6.98 -0.37 -8.13
C SER A 494 -6.34 -1.65 -8.73
N ALA A 495 -5.83 -2.44 -7.90
CA ALA A 495 -5.32 -3.85 -7.91
C ALA A 495 -5.50 -4.75 -9.18
N GLN A 496 -6.11 -4.26 -10.25
CA GLN A 496 -6.30 -5.01 -11.51
C GLN A 496 -5.29 -4.65 -12.61
N THR A 497 -4.38 -3.70 -12.36
CA THR A 497 -3.42 -3.20 -13.35
C THR A 497 -2.07 -3.90 -13.32
N SER A 498 -1.92 -4.96 -12.53
CA SER A 498 -0.64 -5.68 -12.42
C SER A 498 -0.17 -6.27 -13.77
N THR A 499 -1.10 -6.60 -14.65
CA THR A 499 -0.81 -7.20 -15.95
C THR A 499 -0.28 -6.15 -16.95
N LEU A 500 -0.84 -4.94 -16.92
CA LEU A 500 -0.40 -3.86 -17.79
C LEU A 500 1.00 -3.37 -17.40
N ALA A 501 1.27 -3.29 -16.09
CA ALA A 501 2.58 -2.94 -15.57
C ALA A 501 3.65 -3.98 -15.98
N ALA A 502 3.30 -5.27 -16.02
CA ALA A 502 4.21 -6.33 -16.44
C ALA A 502 4.52 -6.30 -17.95
N ILE A 503 3.53 -5.93 -18.78
CA ILE A 503 3.70 -5.77 -20.24
C ILE A 503 4.59 -4.56 -20.54
N LEU A 504 4.42 -3.48 -19.76
CA LEU A 504 5.13 -2.22 -19.96
C LEU A 504 6.54 -2.22 -19.36
N ALA A 505 6.75 -3.00 -18.29
CA ALA A 505 8.04 -3.14 -17.60
C ALA A 505 8.98 -4.15 -18.26
N GLY A 506 9.02 -4.27 -19.56
CA GLY A 506 9.81 -5.26 -20.30
C GLY A 506 11.00 -5.81 -19.50
N SER A 507 10.90 -7.05 -19.08
CA SER A 507 11.75 -7.80 -18.15
C SER A 507 13.20 -7.29 -18.01
N GLU A 508 13.49 -6.52 -16.98
CA GLU A 508 14.84 -6.36 -16.47
C GLU A 508 15.13 -7.51 -15.49
N ASP A 509 15.34 -8.70 -16.01
CA ASP A 509 15.85 -9.79 -15.20
C ASP A 509 17.38 -9.69 -15.11
N GLY A 510 17.80 -9.75 -13.89
CA GLY A 510 19.12 -9.37 -13.45
C GLY A 510 20.30 -10.16 -14.00
N ASP A 511 21.40 -9.45 -14.05
CA ASP A 511 22.75 -9.85 -14.30
C ASP A 511 23.15 -11.16 -13.58
N GLN A 512 23.24 -12.22 -14.36
CA GLN A 512 24.14 -13.35 -14.08
C GLN A 512 25.11 -13.43 -15.25
N PRO A 513 26.41 -13.53 -15.04
CA PRO A 513 27.35 -13.61 -16.12
C PRO A 513 27.28 -14.98 -16.80
N VAL A 514 26.69 -15.02 -17.97
CA VAL A 514 26.73 -16.20 -18.85
C VAL A 514 27.86 -16.06 -19.88
N ASP A 515 28.62 -17.10 -19.92
CA ASP A 515 29.77 -17.33 -20.80
C ASP A 515 29.45 -16.97 -22.26
N LYS A 516 30.32 -16.17 -22.87
CA LYS A 516 30.28 -15.83 -24.30
C LYS A 516 30.54 -17.05 -25.17
N ARG A 517 29.46 -17.63 -25.73
CA ARG A 517 29.61 -18.44 -26.94
C ARG A 517 28.55 -18.03 -27.96
N GLU A 518 29.08 -17.74 -29.13
CA GLU A 518 28.45 -17.24 -30.34
C GLU A 518 27.15 -17.95 -30.73
N SER A 519 26.08 -17.19 -30.94
CA SER A 519 25.17 -17.41 -32.05
C SER A 519 24.46 -16.10 -32.37
N GLY A 520 24.84 -15.48 -33.45
CA GLY A 520 24.24 -14.27 -33.98
C GLY A 520 22.86 -14.56 -34.53
N ALA A 521 21.84 -14.44 -33.68
CA ALA A 521 20.47 -14.19 -34.12
C ALA A 521 20.10 -12.84 -33.54
N ALA A 522 20.25 -11.81 -34.36
CA ALA A 522 19.71 -10.48 -34.05
C ALA A 522 18.20 -10.65 -33.78
N THR A 523 17.80 -10.48 -32.54
CA THR A 523 16.39 -10.36 -32.17
C THR A 523 15.86 -9.14 -32.93
N ARG A 524 15.03 -9.37 -33.94
CA ARG A 524 14.31 -8.32 -34.63
C ARG A 524 13.47 -7.57 -33.60
N PRO A 525 13.56 -6.23 -33.54
CA PRO A 525 12.63 -5.50 -32.69
C PRO A 525 11.19 -5.82 -33.14
N VAL A 526 10.35 -6.18 -32.19
CA VAL A 526 8.93 -6.46 -32.44
C VAL A 526 8.30 -5.17 -32.97
N PRO A 527 7.58 -5.21 -34.08
CA PRO A 527 6.95 -3.98 -34.61
C PRO A 527 5.99 -3.37 -33.58
N PRO A 528 5.93 -2.04 -33.48
CA PRO A 528 5.04 -1.35 -32.52
C PRO A 528 3.55 -1.67 -32.68
N VAL A 529 3.14 -2.15 -33.84
CA VAL A 529 1.75 -2.55 -34.16
C VAL A 529 1.19 -3.58 -33.19
N HIS A 530 2.01 -4.58 -32.81
CA HIS A 530 1.55 -5.65 -31.91
C HIS A 530 1.27 -5.12 -30.49
N SER A 531 2.05 -4.16 -30.03
CA SER A 531 1.89 -3.57 -28.69
C SER A 531 0.57 -2.78 -28.56
N ILE A 532 0.17 -2.04 -29.61
CA ILE A 532 -1.09 -1.27 -29.66
C ILE A 532 -2.30 -2.22 -29.60
N LYS A 533 -2.27 -3.33 -30.36
CA LYS A 533 -3.36 -4.33 -30.35
C LYS A 533 -3.51 -4.98 -28.95
N VAL A 534 -2.39 -5.29 -28.29
CA VAL A 534 -2.37 -5.84 -26.93
C VAL A 534 -3.06 -4.85 -25.97
N LEU A 535 -2.71 -3.58 -26.03
CA LEU A 535 -3.33 -2.55 -25.19
C LEU A 535 -4.81 -2.35 -25.54
N ALA A 536 -5.18 -2.37 -26.82
CA ALA A 536 -6.58 -2.28 -27.25
C ALA A 536 -7.43 -3.42 -26.67
N ALA A 537 -6.91 -4.65 -26.72
CA ALA A 537 -7.59 -5.81 -26.14
C ALA A 537 -7.80 -5.65 -24.61
N SER A 538 -6.75 -5.17 -23.92
CA SER A 538 -6.83 -4.91 -22.47
C SER A 538 -7.88 -3.85 -22.12
N LEU A 539 -7.91 -2.73 -22.86
CA LEU A 539 -8.86 -1.63 -22.65
C LEU A 539 -10.30 -2.07 -22.92
N LEU A 540 -10.52 -2.89 -23.95
CA LEU A 540 -11.86 -3.43 -24.25
C LEU A 540 -12.44 -4.23 -23.07
N GLY A 541 -11.60 -4.97 -22.36
CA GLY A 541 -12.00 -5.70 -21.16
C GLY A 541 -12.45 -4.80 -19.99
N GLY A 542 -12.09 -3.53 -20.00
CA GLY A 542 -12.44 -2.55 -18.95
C GLY A 542 -13.68 -1.70 -19.23
N LEU A 543 -14.26 -1.77 -20.43
CA LEU A 543 -15.34 -0.87 -20.85
C LEU A 543 -16.77 -1.24 -20.39
N GLY A 544 -16.94 -2.34 -19.64
CA GLY A 544 -18.27 -2.73 -19.13
C GLY A 544 -19.07 -3.61 -20.08
N ASP A 545 -20.27 -3.19 -20.53
CA ASP A 545 -21.12 -3.97 -21.42
C ASP A 545 -20.81 -3.66 -22.91
N PRO A 546 -19.85 -4.36 -23.53
CA PRO A 546 -19.31 -3.96 -24.83
C PRO A 546 -20.10 -4.46 -26.05
N GLY A 547 -21.13 -5.28 -25.86
CA GLY A 547 -21.88 -5.85 -26.98
C GLY A 547 -21.14 -6.97 -27.73
N SER A 548 -21.87 -7.70 -28.56
CA SER A 548 -21.38 -8.89 -29.28
C SER A 548 -20.24 -8.63 -30.27
N THR A 549 -20.14 -7.41 -30.81
CA THR A 549 -19.06 -7.04 -31.75
C THR A 549 -17.70 -7.08 -31.09
N VAL A 550 -17.59 -6.60 -29.85
CA VAL A 550 -16.35 -6.60 -29.04
C VAL A 550 -15.93 -8.04 -28.73
N VAL A 551 -16.89 -8.84 -28.27
CA VAL A 551 -16.63 -10.27 -27.90
C VAL A 551 -16.10 -11.02 -29.13
N ASN A 552 -16.72 -10.82 -30.31
CA ASN A 552 -16.30 -11.47 -31.56
C ASN A 552 -14.88 -11.01 -31.99
N ALA A 553 -14.56 -9.72 -31.87
CA ALA A 553 -13.23 -9.20 -32.21
C ALA A 553 -12.14 -9.77 -31.29
N LEU A 554 -12.43 -9.89 -30.00
CA LEU A 554 -11.52 -10.52 -29.05
C LEU A 554 -11.33 -12.02 -29.35
N ILE A 555 -12.39 -12.73 -29.70
CA ILE A 555 -12.34 -14.15 -30.11
C ILE A 555 -11.47 -14.30 -31.38
N GLU A 556 -11.63 -13.43 -32.36
CA GLU A 556 -10.79 -13.40 -33.57
C GLU A 556 -9.31 -13.19 -33.23
N SER A 557 -9.04 -12.37 -32.23
CA SER A 557 -7.67 -12.08 -31.76
C SER A 557 -6.97 -13.32 -31.17
N LEU A 558 -7.71 -14.29 -30.62
CA LEU A 558 -7.12 -15.53 -30.08
C LEU A 558 -6.42 -16.36 -31.17
N ASN A 559 -6.79 -16.16 -32.45
CA ASN A 559 -6.30 -16.95 -33.58
C ASN A 559 -5.19 -16.23 -34.39
N GLN A 560 -4.75 -15.03 -33.98
CA GLN A 560 -3.74 -14.25 -34.73
C GLN A 560 -2.29 -14.70 -34.53
N GLY A 561 -2.04 -15.66 -33.62
CA GLY A 561 -0.72 -16.25 -33.41
C GLY A 561 0.23 -15.45 -32.52
N ASP A 562 -0.19 -14.31 -32.01
CA ASP A 562 0.59 -13.51 -31.05
C ASP A 562 0.20 -13.93 -29.64
N GLN A 563 1.11 -14.54 -28.90
CA GLN A 563 0.87 -15.04 -27.53
C GLN A 563 0.46 -13.93 -26.55
N ARG A 564 1.04 -12.73 -26.69
CA ARG A 564 0.73 -11.57 -25.82
C ARG A 564 -0.71 -11.10 -26.06
N LEU A 565 -1.08 -11.00 -27.34
CA LEU A 565 -2.44 -10.60 -27.73
C LEU A 565 -3.45 -11.67 -27.29
N THR A 566 -3.15 -12.95 -27.50
CA THR A 566 -4.00 -14.08 -27.05
C THR A 566 -4.25 -14.01 -25.54
N ARG A 567 -3.19 -13.79 -24.76
CA ARG A 567 -3.29 -13.66 -23.28
C ARG A 567 -4.22 -12.50 -22.88
N GLU A 568 -4.00 -11.31 -23.45
CA GLU A 568 -4.80 -10.12 -23.10
C GLU A 568 -6.25 -10.24 -23.57
N ALA A 569 -6.46 -10.84 -24.73
CA ALA A 569 -7.81 -11.14 -25.23
C ALA A 569 -8.55 -12.11 -24.31
N LEU A 570 -7.89 -13.16 -23.80
CA LEU A 570 -8.47 -14.09 -22.81
C LEU A 570 -8.85 -13.35 -21.52
N LEU A 571 -7.93 -12.55 -20.98
CA LEU A 571 -8.21 -11.77 -19.76
C LEU A 571 -9.35 -10.78 -19.95
N ALA A 572 -9.43 -10.15 -21.14
CA ALA A 572 -10.52 -9.25 -21.49
C ALA A 572 -11.85 -9.98 -21.58
N LEU A 573 -11.89 -11.14 -22.23
CA LEU A 573 -13.10 -11.98 -22.32
C LEU A 573 -13.59 -12.44 -20.94
N GLY A 574 -12.68 -12.76 -20.04
CA GLY A 574 -12.99 -13.09 -18.65
C GLY A 574 -13.63 -11.92 -17.89
N ARG A 575 -13.10 -10.71 -18.05
CA ARG A 575 -13.66 -9.49 -17.41
C ARG A 575 -15.06 -9.16 -17.94
N ILE A 576 -15.26 -9.34 -19.24
CA ILE A 576 -16.57 -9.12 -19.91
C ILE A 576 -17.60 -10.15 -19.43
N GLY A 577 -17.20 -11.40 -19.28
CA GLY A 577 -18.07 -12.46 -18.76
C GLY A 577 -19.18 -12.90 -19.71
N ASP A 578 -19.05 -12.68 -21.03
CA ASP A 578 -20.07 -13.08 -22.01
C ASP A 578 -19.93 -14.57 -22.33
N PRO A 579 -21.01 -15.39 -22.12
CA PRO A 579 -20.93 -16.83 -22.36
C PRO A 579 -20.63 -17.22 -23.81
N ALA A 580 -20.78 -16.35 -24.78
CA ALA A 580 -20.40 -16.60 -26.18
C ALA A 580 -18.90 -16.90 -26.35
N ALA A 581 -18.06 -16.43 -25.40
CA ALA A 581 -16.62 -16.66 -25.41
C ALA A 581 -16.22 -18.05 -24.89
N LEU A 582 -17.13 -18.79 -24.24
CA LEU A 582 -16.83 -20.02 -23.50
C LEU A 582 -16.08 -21.07 -24.35
N GLU A 583 -16.59 -21.38 -25.54
CA GLU A 583 -15.93 -22.35 -26.46
C GLU A 583 -14.50 -21.98 -26.86
N UNK A 584 -14.32 -20.77 -26.95
CA UNK A 584 -13.14 -20.29 -27.32
C UNK A 584 -12.13 -20.36 -26.32
N VAL A 585 -12.54 -20.00 -25.20
CA VAL A 585 -11.66 -20.06 -24.01
C VAL A 585 -11.33 -21.52 -23.64
N LEU A 586 -12.29 -22.43 -23.70
CA LEU A 586 -12.06 -23.86 -23.43
C LEU A 586 -10.99 -24.47 -24.36
N CYS A 587 -10.91 -24.06 -25.62
CA CYS A 587 -9.88 -24.53 -26.55
C CYS A 587 -8.47 -24.09 -26.09
N CYS A 588 -8.34 -22.93 -25.45
CA CYS A 588 -7.07 -22.39 -24.98
C CYS A 588 -6.52 -23.10 -23.74
N LEU A 589 -7.33 -23.88 -23.02
CA LEU A 589 -6.89 -24.68 -21.88
C LEU A 589 -5.90 -25.78 -22.25
N THR A 590 -5.91 -26.22 -23.51
CA THR A 590 -4.99 -27.25 -24.02
C THR A 590 -3.83 -26.67 -24.83
N ALA A 591 -3.62 -25.36 -24.75
CA ALA A 591 -2.53 -24.67 -25.46
C ALA A 591 -1.14 -25.13 -24.95
N ASP A 592 -0.16 -25.18 -25.82
CA ASP A 592 1.22 -25.53 -25.46
C ASP A 592 1.82 -24.51 -24.47
N SER A 593 1.49 -23.23 -24.61
CA SER A 593 1.95 -22.14 -23.75
C SER A 593 1.30 -22.20 -22.37
N GLU A 594 2.10 -22.28 -21.31
CA GLU A 594 1.65 -22.20 -19.91
C GLU A 594 0.89 -20.88 -19.64
N ASP A 595 1.43 -19.75 -20.13
CA ASP A 595 0.81 -18.42 -19.97
C ASP A 595 -0.60 -18.39 -20.58
N THR A 596 -0.78 -19.03 -21.71
CA THR A 596 -2.09 -19.11 -22.38
C THR A 596 -3.06 -19.96 -21.55
N ARG A 597 -2.60 -21.11 -21.01
CA ARG A 597 -3.45 -21.94 -20.15
C ARG A 597 -3.86 -21.19 -18.88
N LEU A 598 -2.93 -20.47 -18.24
CA LEU A 598 -3.21 -19.66 -17.05
C LEU A 598 -4.25 -18.57 -17.35
N ALA A 599 -4.08 -17.84 -18.44
CA ALA A 599 -5.02 -16.79 -18.86
C ALA A 599 -6.41 -17.37 -19.17
N ALA A 600 -6.47 -18.57 -19.75
CA ALA A 600 -7.73 -19.26 -20.03
C ALA A 600 -8.45 -19.69 -18.74
N ILE A 601 -7.71 -20.12 -17.71
CA ILE A 601 -8.27 -20.44 -16.39
C ILE A 601 -8.86 -19.17 -15.74
N ASP A 602 -8.13 -18.06 -15.78
CA ASP A 602 -8.61 -16.78 -15.25
C ASP A 602 -9.87 -16.31 -15.99
N ALA A 603 -9.87 -16.46 -17.31
CA ALA A 603 -11.05 -16.13 -18.14
C ALA A 603 -12.27 -16.98 -17.77
N LEU A 604 -12.06 -18.28 -17.53
CA LEU A 604 -13.14 -19.18 -17.10
C LEU A 604 -13.73 -18.80 -15.74
N ALA A 605 -12.89 -18.36 -14.81
CA ALA A 605 -13.34 -17.88 -13.51
C ALA A 605 -14.30 -16.69 -13.66
N GLY A 606 -14.01 -15.79 -14.60
CA GLY A 606 -14.90 -14.67 -14.94
C GLY A 606 -16.19 -15.08 -15.64
N LEU A 607 -16.11 -16.03 -16.58
CA LEU A 607 -17.25 -16.54 -17.35
C LEU A 607 -18.19 -17.40 -16.49
N GLY A 608 -17.67 -18.14 -15.50
CA GLY A 608 -18.42 -19.10 -14.68
C GLY A 608 -19.32 -18.47 -13.62
N GLY A 609 -19.12 -17.22 -13.26
CA GLY A 609 -19.81 -16.55 -12.16
C GLY A 609 -21.28 -16.16 -12.43
N ARG A 610 -21.73 -16.19 -13.68
CA ARG A 610 -23.08 -15.69 -14.04
C ARG A 610 -24.10 -16.74 -14.42
N ASP A 611 -23.78 -17.82 -15.19
CA ASP A 611 -24.74 -18.87 -15.57
C ASP A 611 -24.13 -20.22 -15.98
N GLY A 612 -22.83 -20.41 -15.86
CA GLY A 612 -22.16 -21.52 -16.53
C GLY A 612 -21.37 -22.50 -15.68
N SER A 613 -21.69 -22.62 -14.39
CA SER A 613 -20.88 -23.39 -13.43
C SER A 613 -20.61 -24.83 -13.82
N GLU A 614 -21.53 -25.49 -14.51
CA GLU A 614 -21.38 -26.91 -14.88
C GLU A 614 -20.50 -27.10 -16.13
N SER A 615 -20.56 -26.18 -17.08
CA SER A 615 -19.78 -26.25 -18.34
C SER A 615 -18.30 -25.93 -18.12
N ALA A 616 -17.99 -24.96 -17.25
CA ALA A 616 -16.62 -24.58 -16.90
C ALA A 616 -15.96 -25.54 -15.91
N GLY A 617 -16.76 -26.17 -15.04
CA GLY A 617 -16.26 -27.04 -13.98
C GLY A 617 -15.53 -28.29 -14.48
N LYS A 618 -16.03 -28.95 -15.49
CA LYS A 618 -15.42 -30.19 -16.02
C LYS A 618 -14.03 -29.98 -16.60
N PRO A 619 -13.76 -28.94 -17.44
CA PRO A 619 -12.40 -28.64 -17.90
C PRO A 619 -11.44 -28.26 -16.77
N LEU A 620 -11.90 -27.51 -15.77
CA LEU A 620 -11.08 -27.17 -14.60
C LEU A 620 -10.67 -28.41 -13.81
N VAL A 621 -11.57 -29.42 -13.71
CA VAL A 621 -11.24 -30.69 -13.04
C VAL A 621 -10.09 -31.41 -13.76
N THR A 622 -10.00 -31.37 -15.09
CA THR A 622 -8.88 -32.01 -15.82
C THR A 622 -7.55 -31.31 -15.56
N LEU A 623 -7.57 -29.99 -15.31
CA LEU A 623 -6.36 -29.19 -15.02
C LEU A 623 -5.85 -29.39 -13.59
N LEU A 624 -6.61 -30.04 -12.71
CA LEU A 624 -6.11 -30.43 -11.38
C LEU A 624 -5.00 -31.47 -11.48
N ASP A 625 -4.85 -32.14 -12.63
CA ASP A 625 -3.81 -33.14 -12.90
C ASP A 625 -2.73 -32.60 -13.88
N ASP A 626 -2.65 -31.27 -14.11
CA ASP A 626 -1.66 -30.63 -14.98
C ASP A 626 -0.24 -30.86 -14.42
N PRO A 627 0.75 -31.12 -15.30
CA PRO A 627 2.14 -31.30 -14.84
C PRO A 627 2.71 -30.05 -14.14
N GLN A 628 2.25 -28.86 -14.48
CA GLN A 628 2.72 -27.60 -13.87
C GLN A 628 1.91 -27.29 -12.60
N SER A 629 2.59 -27.15 -11.47
CA SER A 629 1.94 -26.88 -10.18
C SER A 629 1.20 -25.53 -10.15
N LEU A 630 1.70 -24.55 -10.90
CA LEU A 630 1.05 -23.23 -10.99
C LEU A 630 -0.32 -23.33 -11.68
N VAL A 631 -0.41 -24.16 -12.75
CA VAL A 631 -1.68 -24.43 -13.45
C VAL A 631 -2.64 -25.14 -12.50
N ARG A 632 -2.16 -26.15 -11.72
CA ARG A 632 -2.99 -26.86 -10.73
C ARG A 632 -3.52 -25.89 -9.66
N ASP A 633 -2.67 -25.01 -9.13
CA ASP A 633 -3.05 -24.01 -8.11
C ASP A 633 -4.14 -23.06 -8.64
N CYS A 634 -3.95 -22.53 -9.86
CA CYS A 634 -4.95 -21.66 -10.50
C CYS A 634 -6.27 -22.41 -10.76
N ALA A 635 -6.20 -23.67 -11.20
CA ALA A 635 -7.39 -24.52 -11.42
C ALA A 635 -8.15 -24.77 -10.11
N VAL A 636 -7.42 -25.02 -9.00
CA VAL A 636 -8.00 -25.20 -7.66
C VAL A 636 -8.76 -23.93 -7.24
N ARG A 637 -8.14 -22.77 -7.38
CA ARG A 637 -8.77 -21.49 -7.00
C ARG A 637 -9.99 -21.17 -7.87
N ALA A 638 -9.87 -21.39 -9.19
CA ALA A 638 -10.97 -21.17 -10.14
C ALA A 638 -12.15 -22.11 -9.85
N LEU A 639 -11.87 -23.39 -9.59
CA LEU A 639 -12.90 -24.39 -9.25
C LEU A 639 -13.56 -24.05 -7.90
N GLY A 640 -12.77 -23.58 -6.92
CA GLY A 640 -13.27 -23.11 -5.63
C GLY A 640 -14.19 -21.91 -5.76
N ALA A 641 -13.82 -20.96 -6.58
CA ALA A 641 -14.63 -19.75 -6.87
C ALA A 641 -15.93 -20.11 -7.60
N ALA A 642 -15.87 -21.07 -8.53
CA ALA A 642 -17.06 -21.58 -9.24
C ALA A 642 -18.01 -22.31 -8.28
N GLY A 643 -17.48 -23.00 -7.26
CA GLY A 643 -18.27 -23.70 -6.26
C GLY A 643 -18.97 -24.93 -6.82
N GLY A 644 -20.06 -25.31 -6.16
CA GLY A 644 -20.95 -26.39 -6.60
C GLY A 644 -20.45 -27.81 -6.34
N PRO A 645 -21.16 -28.84 -6.88
CA PRO A 645 -20.87 -30.24 -6.57
C PRO A 645 -19.50 -30.72 -7.08
N LEU A 646 -19.01 -30.19 -8.21
CA LEU A 646 -17.71 -30.59 -8.76
C LEU A 646 -16.56 -30.10 -7.84
N ALA A 647 -16.68 -28.89 -7.30
CA ALA A 647 -15.70 -28.36 -6.33
C ALA A 647 -15.71 -29.24 -5.06
N ALA A 648 -16.87 -29.53 -4.52
CA ALA A 648 -17.02 -30.39 -3.34
C ALA A 648 -16.43 -31.79 -3.56
N GLN A 649 -16.58 -32.36 -4.76
CA GLN A 649 -16.09 -33.69 -5.10
C GLN A 649 -14.56 -33.74 -5.31
N HIS A 650 -13.98 -32.74 -5.92
CA HIS A 650 -12.61 -32.82 -6.42
C HIS A 650 -11.56 -32.02 -5.59
N LEU A 651 -11.95 -30.91 -4.91
CA LEU A 651 -10.99 -30.12 -4.13
C LEU A 651 -10.39 -30.90 -2.94
N PRO A 652 -11.12 -31.79 -2.23
CA PRO A 652 -10.52 -32.54 -1.12
C PRO A 652 -9.28 -33.36 -1.49
N ARG A 653 -9.18 -33.86 -2.73
CA ARG A 653 -7.99 -34.63 -3.16
C ARG A 653 -6.74 -33.75 -3.31
N MET A 654 -6.92 -32.44 -3.56
CA MET A 654 -5.83 -31.50 -3.75
C MET A 654 -5.15 -31.09 -2.43
N LEU A 655 -5.73 -31.47 -1.29
CA LEU A 655 -5.09 -31.35 0.04
C LEU A 655 -3.86 -32.25 0.16
N ASP A 656 -3.75 -33.27 -0.68
CA ASP A 656 -2.62 -34.22 -0.70
C ASP A 656 -1.62 -33.94 -1.85
N ASP A 657 -1.72 -32.79 -2.54
CA ASP A 657 -0.81 -32.41 -3.63
C ASP A 657 0.63 -32.29 -3.12
N GLU A 658 1.58 -32.67 -3.97
CA GLU A 658 3.03 -32.55 -3.68
C GLU A 658 3.49 -31.10 -3.50
N ASN A 659 2.76 -30.12 -4.06
CA ASN A 659 3.09 -28.70 -4.01
C ASN A 659 2.29 -28.01 -2.92
N ARG A 660 2.97 -27.35 -1.98
CA ARG A 660 2.40 -26.66 -0.83
C ARG A 660 1.38 -25.57 -1.21
N ASN A 661 1.63 -24.86 -2.32
CA ASN A 661 0.74 -23.77 -2.75
C ASN A 661 -0.60 -24.34 -3.24
N VAL A 662 -0.58 -25.48 -3.91
CA VAL A 662 -1.81 -26.19 -4.35
C VAL A 662 -2.62 -26.64 -3.10
N CYS A 663 -1.95 -27.22 -2.09
CA CYS A 663 -2.60 -27.57 -0.82
C CYS A 663 -3.23 -26.35 -0.14
N ARG A 664 -2.48 -25.26 -0.07
CA ARG A 664 -2.94 -23.97 0.52
C ARG A 664 -4.14 -23.43 -0.26
N GLY A 665 -4.07 -23.45 -1.59
CA GLY A 665 -5.17 -23.05 -2.48
C GLY A 665 -6.43 -23.90 -2.25
N ALA A 666 -6.26 -25.21 -2.11
CA ALA A 666 -7.36 -26.13 -1.82
C ALA A 666 -8.02 -25.82 -0.47
N MET A 667 -7.21 -25.63 0.60
CA MET A 667 -7.71 -25.24 1.92
C MET A 667 -8.48 -23.91 1.86
N ALA A 668 -7.94 -22.92 1.12
CA ALA A 668 -8.57 -21.59 0.98
C ALA A 668 -9.92 -21.68 0.24
N ALA A 669 -10.04 -22.62 -0.69
CA ALA A 669 -11.24 -22.81 -1.53
C ALA A 669 -12.38 -23.59 -0.83
N LEU A 670 -12.10 -24.26 0.31
CA LEU A 670 -13.14 -25.00 1.05
C LEU A 670 -14.18 -24.04 1.65
N THR A 671 -15.44 -24.41 1.51
CA THR A 671 -16.59 -23.66 2.03
C THR A 671 -17.43 -24.53 2.99
N PRO A 672 -18.20 -23.94 3.90
CA PRO A 672 -19.07 -24.72 4.81
C PRO A 672 -20.03 -25.66 4.09
N THR A 673 -20.43 -25.34 2.86
CA THR A 673 -21.32 -26.18 2.05
C THR A 673 -20.67 -27.48 1.56
N MET A 674 -19.32 -27.56 1.62
CA MET A 674 -18.54 -28.76 1.24
C MET A 674 -18.27 -29.67 2.45
N ALA A 675 -18.64 -29.24 3.67
CA ALA A 675 -18.41 -30.02 4.89
C ALA A 675 -19.04 -31.42 4.78
N SER A 676 -18.23 -32.45 5.06
CA SER A 676 -18.64 -33.85 5.06
C SER A 676 -17.75 -34.59 6.08
N PRO A 677 -18.25 -35.69 6.65
CA PRO A 677 -17.43 -36.48 7.61
C PRO A 677 -16.10 -36.93 7.02
N GLU A 678 -16.04 -37.23 5.73
CA GLU A 678 -14.83 -37.66 5.03
C GLU A 678 -13.83 -36.51 4.89
N LEU A 679 -14.30 -35.31 4.59
CA LEU A 679 -13.46 -34.10 4.52
C LEU A 679 -12.94 -33.72 5.92
N SER A 680 -13.79 -33.79 6.94
CA SER A 680 -13.43 -33.51 8.34
C SER A 680 -12.35 -34.46 8.83
N GLU A 681 -12.50 -35.76 8.58
CA GLU A 681 -11.50 -36.77 8.95
C GLU A 681 -10.17 -36.53 8.23
N ARG A 682 -10.20 -36.20 6.94
CA ARG A 682 -9.02 -35.89 6.12
C ARG A 682 -8.32 -34.61 6.63
N MET A 683 -9.06 -33.55 6.90
CA MET A 683 -8.50 -32.27 7.41
C MET A 683 -7.85 -32.47 8.78
N VAL A 684 -8.53 -33.15 9.70
CA VAL A 684 -7.99 -33.43 11.04
C VAL A 684 -6.76 -34.35 10.93
N GLY A 685 -6.80 -35.38 10.09
CA GLY A 685 -5.68 -36.30 9.86
C GLY A 685 -4.47 -35.59 9.28
N ASN A 686 -4.67 -34.71 8.30
CA ASN A 686 -3.61 -33.95 7.65
C ASN A 686 -3.03 -32.84 8.55
N LEU A 687 -3.79 -32.34 9.53
CA LEU A 687 -3.32 -31.32 10.48
C LEU A 687 -2.01 -31.78 11.18
N PHE A 688 -1.89 -33.07 11.46
CA PHE A 688 -0.71 -33.66 12.12
C PHE A 688 0.43 -33.99 11.13
N ARG A 689 0.13 -34.07 9.82
CA ARG A 689 1.10 -34.38 8.75
C ARG A 689 1.72 -33.12 8.12
N PHE A 690 1.02 -31.99 8.18
CA PHE A 690 1.45 -30.75 7.55
C PHE A 690 2.67 -30.11 8.26
N SER A 691 3.48 -29.38 7.51
CA SER A 691 4.52 -28.49 8.05
C SER A 691 3.85 -27.39 8.91
N ALA A 692 4.63 -26.73 9.77
CA ALA A 692 4.13 -25.67 10.65
C ALA A 692 3.34 -24.58 9.91
N GLU A 693 3.80 -24.21 8.71
CA GLU A 693 3.14 -23.19 7.87
C GLU A 693 1.76 -23.63 7.38
N LEU A 694 1.67 -24.84 6.80
CA LEU A 694 0.40 -25.40 6.31
C LEU A 694 -0.57 -25.74 7.44
N ARG A 695 -0.04 -26.05 8.61
CA ARG A 695 -0.85 -26.37 9.80
C ARG A 695 -1.73 -25.19 10.21
N HIS A 696 -1.18 -23.99 10.18
CA HIS A 696 -1.91 -22.76 10.48
C HIS A 696 -3.04 -22.52 9.44
N ASP A 697 -2.75 -22.74 8.15
CA ASP A 697 -3.77 -22.62 7.09
C ASP A 697 -4.86 -23.70 7.22
N ALA A 698 -4.49 -24.92 7.63
CA ALA A 698 -5.42 -26.01 7.89
C ALA A 698 -6.33 -25.69 9.10
N ALA A 699 -5.76 -25.15 10.18
CA ALA A 699 -6.53 -24.69 11.35
C ALA A 699 -7.57 -23.63 10.95
N LYS A 700 -7.18 -22.65 10.14
CA LYS A 700 -8.09 -21.63 9.60
C LYS A 700 -9.20 -22.24 8.74
N ALA A 701 -8.86 -23.26 7.93
CA ALA A 701 -9.83 -23.93 7.07
C ALA A 701 -10.85 -24.73 7.92
N ILE A 702 -10.41 -25.43 8.97
CA ILE A 702 -11.27 -26.15 9.91
C ILE A 702 -12.25 -25.16 10.59
N LYS A 703 -11.75 -24.03 11.08
CA LYS A 703 -12.59 -22.97 11.68
C LYS A 703 -13.66 -22.47 10.70
N ARG A 704 -13.27 -22.27 9.43
CA ARG A 704 -14.17 -21.75 8.40
C ARG A 704 -15.24 -22.79 8.03
N LEU A 705 -14.89 -24.09 7.98
CA LEU A 705 -15.85 -25.17 7.75
C LEU A 705 -16.91 -25.19 8.85
N ASN A 706 -16.53 -24.88 10.09
CA ASN A 706 -17.42 -24.76 11.26
C ASN A 706 -18.32 -26.00 11.41
N ASP A 707 -17.74 -27.19 11.20
CA ASP A 707 -18.49 -28.43 11.25
C ASP A 707 -18.36 -29.11 12.62
N PHE A 708 -19.43 -29.80 13.00
CA PHE A 708 -19.49 -30.52 14.28
C PHE A 708 -18.53 -31.72 14.32
N ASP A 709 -18.32 -32.39 13.20
CA ASP A 709 -17.51 -33.60 13.10
C ASP A 709 -16.01 -33.29 13.35
N SER A 710 -15.46 -32.24 12.72
CA SER A 710 -14.08 -31.78 12.96
C SER A 710 -13.88 -31.40 14.44
N THR A 711 -14.80 -30.61 14.99
CA THR A 711 -14.76 -30.18 16.41
C THR A 711 -14.78 -31.37 17.36
N SER A 712 -15.69 -32.32 17.15
CA SER A 712 -15.82 -33.53 17.98
C SER A 712 -14.57 -34.38 17.92
N ARG A 713 -14.01 -34.57 16.73
CA ARG A 713 -12.81 -35.38 16.52
C ARG A 713 -11.56 -34.74 17.17
N LEU A 714 -11.40 -33.42 17.07
CA LEU A 714 -10.31 -32.70 17.74
C LEU A 714 -10.43 -32.81 19.26
N LEU A 715 -11.64 -32.73 19.81
CA LEU A 715 -11.89 -32.93 21.25
C LEU A 715 -11.59 -34.36 21.70
N GLU A 716 -11.91 -35.38 20.91
CA GLU A 716 -11.54 -36.78 21.19
C GLU A 716 -10.03 -36.94 21.24
N ILE A 717 -9.30 -36.44 20.25
CA ILE A 717 -7.83 -36.52 20.18
C ILE A 717 -7.21 -35.77 21.36
N LEU A 718 -7.73 -34.61 21.72
CA LEU A 718 -7.29 -33.80 22.85
C LEU A 718 -7.44 -34.59 24.19
N HIS A 719 -8.54 -35.35 24.32
CA HIS A 719 -8.83 -36.13 25.50
C HIS A 719 -7.97 -37.41 25.61
N ASP A 720 -7.70 -38.06 24.46
CA ASP A 720 -7.06 -39.37 24.39
C ASP A 720 -5.52 -39.30 24.29
N SER A 721 -4.94 -38.15 24.00
CA SER A 721 -3.49 -37.98 23.82
C SER A 721 -2.83 -37.40 25.08
N ASP A 722 -1.70 -37.99 25.48
CA ASP A 722 -0.85 -37.47 26.54
C ASP A 722 0.32 -36.62 25.99
N GLN A 723 0.35 -36.34 24.70
CA GLN A 723 1.43 -35.62 24.04
C GLN A 723 1.14 -34.12 23.96
N GLU A 724 1.97 -33.28 24.54
CA GLU A 724 1.85 -31.82 24.56
C GLU A 724 1.74 -31.19 23.16
N ALA A 725 2.56 -31.66 22.21
CA ALA A 725 2.54 -31.17 20.84
C ALA A 725 1.18 -31.40 20.16
N VAL A 726 0.51 -32.53 20.48
CA VAL A 726 -0.82 -32.86 19.99
C VAL A 726 -1.86 -31.89 20.58
N HIS A 727 -1.77 -31.62 21.88
CA HIS A 727 -2.67 -30.66 22.56
C HIS A 727 -2.57 -29.27 21.92
N TRP A 728 -1.35 -28.78 21.67
CA TRP A 728 -1.11 -27.50 21.04
C TRP A 728 -1.84 -27.39 19.69
N ILE A 729 -1.65 -28.43 18.84
CA ILE A 729 -2.23 -28.48 17.49
C ILE A 729 -3.78 -28.48 17.56
N CYS A 730 -4.34 -29.29 18.45
CA CYS A 730 -5.81 -29.38 18.61
C CYS A 730 -6.41 -28.08 19.13
N ILE A 731 -5.77 -27.43 20.10
CA ILE A 731 -6.24 -26.18 20.71
C ILE A 731 -6.17 -25.03 19.69
N ASP A 732 -5.09 -24.94 18.92
CA ASP A 732 -4.96 -23.92 17.87
C ASP A 732 -6.06 -24.07 16.80
N ALA A 733 -6.39 -25.32 16.45
CA ALA A 733 -7.46 -25.59 15.48
C ALA A 733 -8.87 -25.33 16.07
N LEU A 734 -9.07 -25.47 17.38
CA LEU A 734 -10.36 -25.23 18.05
C LEU A 734 -10.59 -23.75 18.39
N GLY A 735 -9.54 -22.99 18.75
CA GLY A 735 -9.59 -21.58 19.11
C GLY A 735 -9.49 -20.65 17.95
#